data_bca25c757541f859551fac3aa57e3f33
#
_entry.id   bca25c757541f859551fac3aa57e3f33
#
_cell.length_a   1.000
_cell.length_b   1.000
_cell.length_c   1.000
_cell.angle_alpha   90.00
_cell.angle_beta   90.00
_cell.angle_gamma   90.00
#
_symmetry.space_group_name_H-M   'P 1'
#
loop_
_entity.id
_entity.type
_entity.pdbx_description
1 polymer ?
#
loop_
_entity_poly.entity_id
_entity_poly.type
_entity_poly.pdbx_seq_one_letter_code
_entity_poly.pdbx_strand_id
1 'polypeptide(L)'
;MKKILMTSALAALALMPASAQKVSKSSGGYPITPVPFTSVKVWNNTFWGQRIETSRKVTIPLAFSKCETEGRYKNFERAAHPSEKYDVGKLMPLSFDDTDPYKTIEGASYVLQTYPDKKLKAYIDSVLDIIAPAQEPDGYLYTARTQNPKHPHFWAGDKRWSMEEDLSHELYNLGHMVEGAVAHWQATGSRKFLDIAIRYADCVVREVGPNPGQACVVPGHQIAEMALCKLYLATGNKKYLEEAKFFLDYRGKTSIKQEYSQSHKPVLEQDEAVGHAVRATYMYAGMADVAALTGDTAYIHAIDRIWDNIVSKKLYITGGIGATNNGEAFGKNYELPNMSAYCETCAAIGNVYVNYRLFLLHGESKYYDVLERTLYNGLISGVSMDGGGFFYPNPLESMGQHQRQAWFGCACCPSNICRFLPSLPGYVYAVKDKNVYVNLFLSNSSSLKVAGKKVSLSQDTQYPWNGDIAIKVDDNKAGQFGMKIRIPGWVKGQPVPSDLYYYSDGKRLGYTITVNGKKVEAKVTEDGYYTINRKWKKGDVVRVHFDMEARTVRANNKVEADRGCISIERGPIVYCAEWPDNQGFDIMSILENREPQFAEGKLSYDGFIDPKYKNVLTLYKGQNMETLTENVQTLAYDKSGKLSTKDQTLTLIPYFAWAHRGNGNMKVWLPQDVKAAKPSAPATLAAQAKVEFSSPVPAKSSITDGLVPADENDRSIPYIHWWPKKNTTEWITYTFPESKEIKTSTVYWYDDQPWGGCKVPDSWKLYYQDEAGNWKEVPGADAYPCKRGVACIVNFDPVKTKAVKLELKQPETHSCGLFEWSVK
;
A
#
# COMPACT_ATOMS: atom_id res chain seq x y z
N MET A 1 -7.42 -45.15 -69.59
CA MET A 1 -6.03 -44.92 -69.87
C MET A 1 -5.69 -43.57 -69.29
N LYS A 2 -4.55 -43.47 -68.61
CA LYS A 2 -3.97 -42.38 -67.84
C LYS A 2 -4.62 -42.10 -66.45
N LYS A 3 -3.98 -42.74 -65.47
CA LYS A 3 -4.06 -42.39 -64.04
C LYS A 3 -3.38 -41.03 -63.79
N ILE A 4 -4.07 -40.12 -63.10
CA ILE A 4 -3.45 -38.92 -62.51
C ILE A 4 -3.38 -39.18 -61.01
N LEU A 5 -2.16 -39.32 -60.50
CA LEU A 5 -1.85 -39.29 -59.08
C LEU A 5 -1.98 -37.84 -58.58
N MET A 6 -2.83 -37.64 -57.58
CA MET A 6 -2.80 -36.46 -56.75
C MET A 6 -1.91 -36.70 -55.54
N THR A 7 -0.75 -36.10 -55.53
CA THR A 7 0.14 -36.00 -54.35
C THR A 7 -0.34 -34.89 -53.44
N SER A 8 -0.86 -35.25 -52.30
CA SER A 8 -1.18 -34.33 -51.20
C SER A 8 0.12 -33.85 -50.53
N ALA A 9 0.46 -32.59 -50.71
CA ALA A 9 1.52 -31.96 -49.96
C ALA A 9 0.99 -31.49 -48.58
N LEU A 10 1.35 -32.17 -47.52
CA LEU A 10 1.21 -31.66 -46.15
C LEU A 10 2.20 -30.49 -45.98
N ALA A 11 1.69 -29.27 -45.93
CA ALA A 11 2.45 -28.13 -45.49
C ALA A 11 2.57 -28.16 -43.98
N ALA A 12 3.73 -28.55 -43.47
CA ALA A 12 4.11 -28.40 -42.09
C ALA A 12 4.31 -26.89 -41.81
N LEU A 13 3.37 -26.26 -41.11
CA LEU A 13 3.60 -24.94 -40.52
C LEU A 13 4.61 -25.08 -39.41
N ALA A 14 5.86 -24.76 -39.70
CA ALA A 14 6.89 -24.52 -38.68
C ALA A 14 6.49 -23.29 -37.88
N LEU A 15 6.16 -23.46 -36.61
CA LEU A 15 6.09 -22.41 -35.62
C LEU A 15 7.48 -21.79 -35.48
N MET A 16 7.72 -20.69 -36.17
CA MET A 16 8.90 -19.87 -35.91
C MET A 16 8.74 -19.25 -34.53
N PRO A 17 9.74 -19.35 -33.63
CA PRO A 17 9.73 -18.59 -32.39
C PRO A 17 9.77 -17.10 -32.76
N ALA A 18 8.85 -16.32 -32.18
CA ALA A 18 8.85 -14.85 -32.29
C ALA A 18 10.25 -14.36 -31.96
N SER A 19 10.96 -13.89 -32.98
CA SER A 19 12.26 -13.24 -32.84
C SER A 19 12.05 -11.98 -32.00
N ALA A 20 12.48 -11.98 -30.74
CA ALA A 20 12.64 -10.78 -29.95
C ALA A 20 13.51 -9.82 -30.79
N GLN A 21 12.87 -8.76 -31.30
CA GLN A 21 13.55 -7.70 -32.04
C GLN A 21 14.71 -7.20 -31.17
N LYS A 22 15.93 -7.27 -31.67
CA LYS A 22 17.11 -6.75 -30.97
C LYS A 22 16.85 -5.27 -30.69
N VAL A 23 16.58 -4.95 -29.43
CA VAL A 23 16.62 -3.58 -28.95
C VAL A 23 18.02 -3.08 -29.27
N SER A 24 18.12 -2.05 -30.09
CA SER A 24 19.40 -1.38 -30.37
C SER A 24 19.96 -0.96 -29.00
N LYS A 25 21.26 -1.23 -28.76
CA LYS A 25 21.95 -0.69 -27.59
C LYS A 25 21.87 0.82 -27.66
N SER A 26 20.89 1.42 -26.95
CA SER A 26 20.96 2.83 -26.64
C SER A 26 22.15 3.06 -25.74
N SER A 27 22.83 4.18 -25.89
CA SER A 27 23.99 4.58 -25.10
C SER A 27 23.66 4.96 -23.65
N GLY A 28 22.48 4.64 -23.15
CA GLY A 28 22.01 4.87 -21.80
C GLY A 28 21.24 3.67 -21.25
N GLY A 29 21.22 3.50 -19.93
CA GLY A 29 20.51 2.46 -19.19
C GLY A 29 21.03 2.33 -17.78
N TYR A 30 20.37 1.53 -16.97
CA TYR A 30 20.83 1.24 -15.62
C TYR A 30 22.21 0.53 -15.64
N PRO A 31 23.14 0.91 -14.74
CA PRO A 31 24.44 0.23 -14.58
C PRO A 31 24.29 -1.26 -14.22
N ILE A 32 23.20 -1.61 -13.54
CA ILE A 32 22.84 -2.98 -13.16
C ILE A 32 21.61 -3.41 -13.99
N THR A 33 21.72 -4.56 -14.63
CA THR A 33 20.66 -5.09 -15.49
C THR A 33 19.63 -5.83 -14.65
N PRO A 34 18.35 -5.46 -14.68
CA PRO A 34 17.29 -6.21 -14.04
C PRO A 34 17.12 -7.59 -14.69
N VAL A 35 16.78 -8.59 -13.87
CA VAL A 35 16.39 -9.91 -14.36
C VAL A 35 14.89 -9.89 -14.60
N PRO A 36 14.40 -10.23 -15.81
CA PRO A 36 12.97 -10.28 -16.08
C PRO A 36 12.26 -11.24 -15.12
N PHE A 37 11.11 -10.85 -14.57
CA PHE A 37 10.33 -11.71 -13.67
C PHE A 37 9.96 -13.06 -14.32
N THR A 38 9.79 -13.12 -15.63
CA THR A 38 9.57 -14.34 -16.41
C THR A 38 10.73 -15.34 -16.38
N SER A 39 11.92 -14.87 -15.99
CA SER A 39 13.11 -15.72 -15.83
C SER A 39 13.21 -16.36 -14.44
N VAL A 40 12.28 -16.06 -13.53
CA VAL A 40 12.29 -16.54 -12.14
C VAL A 40 10.93 -17.15 -11.83
N LYS A 41 10.89 -18.46 -11.62
CA LYS A 41 9.67 -19.20 -11.25
C LYS A 41 9.66 -19.47 -9.76
N VAL A 42 8.85 -18.74 -9.01
CA VAL A 42 8.63 -18.94 -7.58
C VAL A 42 7.83 -20.24 -7.35
N TRP A 43 8.18 -21.00 -6.31
CA TRP A 43 7.48 -22.25 -5.99
C TRP A 43 6.18 -22.00 -5.23
N ASN A 44 5.08 -22.65 -5.66
CA ASN A 44 3.72 -22.31 -5.22
C ASN A 44 3.44 -22.52 -3.72
N ASN A 45 4.11 -23.47 -3.07
CA ASN A 45 3.90 -23.81 -1.66
C ASN A 45 4.82 -23.04 -0.70
N THR A 46 5.25 -21.86 -1.08
CA THR A 46 6.12 -20.99 -0.31
C THR A 46 5.43 -19.68 0.00
N PHE A 47 5.95 -18.89 0.92
CA PHE A 47 5.36 -17.63 1.35
C PHE A 47 4.91 -16.73 0.18
N TRP A 48 5.82 -16.42 -0.74
CA TRP A 48 5.50 -15.57 -1.90
C TRP A 48 4.74 -16.32 -3.01
N GLY A 49 5.02 -17.62 -3.17
CA GLY A 49 4.31 -18.41 -4.16
C GLY A 49 2.81 -18.48 -3.89
N GLN A 50 2.42 -18.63 -2.62
CA GLN A 50 1.01 -18.59 -2.20
C GLN A 50 0.37 -17.22 -2.49
N ARG A 51 1.05 -16.11 -2.21
CA ARG A 51 0.55 -14.76 -2.46
C ARG A 51 0.37 -14.48 -3.95
N ILE A 52 1.34 -14.87 -4.78
CA ILE A 52 1.26 -14.73 -6.24
C ILE A 52 0.12 -15.58 -6.81
N GLU A 53 -0.01 -16.82 -6.34
CA GLU A 53 -1.07 -17.73 -6.80
C GLU A 53 -2.46 -17.27 -6.34
N THR A 54 -2.59 -16.72 -5.13
CA THR A 54 -3.82 -16.10 -4.63
C THR A 54 -4.19 -14.89 -5.47
N SER A 55 -3.22 -14.01 -5.80
CA SER A 55 -3.47 -12.87 -6.70
C SER A 55 -4.01 -13.32 -8.06
N ARG A 56 -3.38 -14.37 -8.64
CA ARG A 56 -3.82 -14.94 -9.92
C ARG A 56 -5.24 -15.52 -9.87
N LYS A 57 -5.59 -16.21 -8.79
CA LYS A 57 -6.86 -16.97 -8.68
C LYS A 57 -8.01 -16.17 -8.11
N VAL A 58 -7.74 -15.13 -7.33
CA VAL A 58 -8.76 -14.36 -6.61
C VAL A 58 -8.67 -12.87 -6.94
N THR A 59 -7.54 -12.22 -6.66
CA THR A 59 -7.45 -10.76 -6.71
C THR A 59 -7.67 -10.20 -8.11
N ILE A 60 -7.01 -10.75 -9.13
CA ILE A 60 -7.15 -10.30 -10.53
C ILE A 60 -8.57 -10.59 -11.09
N PRO A 61 -9.15 -11.80 -10.94
CA PRO A 61 -10.53 -12.04 -11.31
C PRO A 61 -11.55 -11.13 -10.60
N LEU A 62 -11.35 -10.87 -9.30
CA LEU A 62 -12.17 -9.95 -8.54
C LEU A 62 -12.09 -8.52 -9.13
N ALA A 63 -10.88 -8.04 -9.44
CA ALA A 63 -10.67 -6.72 -10.01
C ALA A 63 -11.37 -6.57 -11.37
N PHE A 64 -11.32 -7.55 -12.24
CA PHE A 64 -12.08 -7.54 -13.50
C PHE A 64 -13.60 -7.52 -13.26
N SER A 65 -14.10 -8.37 -12.35
CA SER A 65 -15.51 -8.37 -11.98
C SER A 65 -15.95 -6.99 -11.43
N LYS A 66 -15.08 -6.31 -10.67
CA LYS A 66 -15.34 -4.98 -10.17
C LYS A 66 -15.32 -3.92 -11.28
N CYS A 67 -14.40 -3.99 -12.23
CA CYS A 67 -14.41 -3.11 -13.41
C CYS A 67 -15.73 -3.21 -14.16
N GLU A 68 -16.33 -4.41 -14.25
CA GLU A 68 -17.63 -4.63 -14.89
C GLU A 68 -18.77 -4.08 -14.03
N THR A 69 -18.86 -4.50 -12.74
CA THR A 69 -20.00 -4.18 -11.88
C THR A 69 -20.04 -2.72 -11.41
N GLU A 70 -18.88 -2.08 -11.27
CA GLU A 70 -18.74 -0.67 -10.90
C GLU A 70 -18.80 0.28 -12.12
N GLY A 71 -19.09 -0.26 -13.32
CA GLY A 71 -19.33 0.54 -14.52
C GLY A 71 -18.10 1.09 -15.24
N ARG A 72 -16.86 0.59 -14.92
CA ARG A 72 -15.63 1.05 -15.58
C ARG A 72 -15.65 0.82 -17.08
N TYR A 73 -16.15 -0.34 -17.55
CA TYR A 73 -16.30 -0.61 -18.99
C TYR A 73 -17.37 0.25 -19.66
N LYS A 74 -18.45 0.55 -18.94
CA LYS A 74 -19.51 1.44 -19.43
C LYS A 74 -19.02 2.87 -19.70
N ASN A 75 -17.96 3.32 -19.02
CA ASN A 75 -17.36 4.61 -19.30
C ASN A 75 -16.82 4.67 -20.74
N PHE A 76 -16.13 3.61 -21.17
CA PHE A 76 -15.61 3.50 -22.53
C PHE A 76 -16.74 3.33 -23.57
N GLU A 77 -17.76 2.50 -23.30
CA GLU A 77 -18.93 2.35 -24.20
C GLU A 77 -19.62 3.69 -24.42
N ARG A 78 -19.80 4.50 -23.36
CA ARG A 78 -20.37 5.83 -23.48
C ARG A 78 -19.45 6.81 -24.22
N ALA A 79 -18.16 6.75 -23.98
CA ALA A 79 -17.19 7.59 -24.68
C ALA A 79 -17.09 7.25 -26.17
N ALA A 80 -17.33 5.99 -26.57
CA ALA A 80 -17.45 5.59 -27.97
C ALA A 80 -18.72 6.18 -28.66
N HIS A 81 -19.73 6.58 -27.88
CA HIS A 81 -20.98 7.16 -28.33
C HIS A 81 -21.35 8.41 -27.52
N PRO A 82 -20.60 9.53 -27.65
CA PRO A 82 -20.77 10.73 -26.82
C PRO A 82 -22.19 11.30 -26.91
N SER A 83 -22.71 11.82 -25.79
CA SER A 83 -24.07 12.39 -25.78
C SER A 83 -24.19 13.49 -24.73
N GLU A 84 -24.83 14.59 -25.07
CA GLU A 84 -25.18 15.67 -24.14
C GLU A 84 -26.15 15.23 -23.02
N LYS A 85 -26.76 14.05 -23.15
CA LYS A 85 -27.64 13.48 -22.13
C LYS A 85 -26.89 12.83 -20.97
N TYR A 86 -25.59 12.61 -21.11
CA TYR A 86 -24.80 11.99 -20.04
C TYR A 86 -24.43 13.01 -18.98
N ASP A 87 -24.83 12.77 -17.73
CA ASP A 87 -24.33 13.45 -16.54
C ASP A 87 -23.07 12.70 -16.08
N VAL A 88 -21.92 13.11 -16.61
CA VAL A 88 -20.64 12.41 -16.43
C VAL A 88 -20.26 12.34 -14.95
N GLY A 89 -20.52 13.41 -14.18
CA GLY A 89 -20.21 13.45 -12.76
C GLY A 89 -21.01 12.46 -11.90
N LYS A 90 -22.23 12.05 -12.35
CA LYS A 90 -23.00 10.98 -11.68
C LYS A 90 -22.63 9.59 -12.18
N LEU A 91 -22.28 9.46 -13.47
CA LEU A 91 -21.99 8.18 -14.11
C LEU A 91 -20.59 7.69 -13.81
N MET A 92 -19.66 8.61 -13.53
CA MET A 92 -18.25 8.37 -13.28
C MET A 92 -17.82 9.17 -12.04
N PRO A 93 -17.77 8.54 -10.85
CA PRO A 93 -17.46 9.25 -9.61
C PRO A 93 -16.06 9.90 -9.59
N LEU A 94 -15.09 9.30 -10.27
CA LEU A 94 -13.70 9.77 -10.30
C LEU A 94 -13.22 9.93 -11.74
N SER A 95 -12.54 11.03 -12.04
CA SER A 95 -12.02 11.33 -13.36
C SER A 95 -10.99 10.32 -13.90
N PHE A 96 -10.45 9.50 -13.03
CA PHE A 96 -9.42 8.49 -13.32
C PHE A 96 -9.90 7.03 -13.23
N ASP A 97 -11.19 6.79 -13.21
CA ASP A 97 -11.80 5.45 -13.19
C ASP A 97 -11.31 4.55 -14.36
N ASP A 98 -10.90 5.14 -15.47
CA ASP A 98 -10.33 4.42 -16.62
C ASP A 98 -9.06 3.66 -16.29
N THR A 99 -8.34 4.04 -15.22
CA THR A 99 -7.09 3.38 -14.81
C THR A 99 -7.31 2.01 -14.19
N ASP A 100 -8.49 1.71 -13.63
CA ASP A 100 -8.78 0.42 -13.00
C ASP A 100 -8.68 -0.75 -14.01
N PRO A 101 -9.33 -0.71 -15.20
CA PRO A 101 -9.09 -1.68 -16.25
C PRO A 101 -7.62 -1.75 -16.69
N TYR A 102 -6.93 -0.62 -16.87
CA TYR A 102 -5.55 -0.60 -17.35
C TYR A 102 -4.60 -1.33 -16.40
N LYS A 103 -4.68 -1.04 -15.10
CA LYS A 103 -3.89 -1.73 -14.06
C LYS A 103 -4.22 -3.21 -13.95
N THR A 104 -5.51 -3.55 -14.07
CA THR A 104 -5.96 -4.96 -14.01
C THR A 104 -5.45 -5.73 -15.23
N ILE A 105 -5.50 -5.15 -16.44
CA ILE A 105 -4.92 -5.72 -17.67
C ILE A 105 -3.39 -5.88 -17.52
N GLU A 106 -2.69 -4.90 -16.90
CA GLU A 106 -1.25 -5.00 -16.65
C GLU A 106 -0.94 -6.24 -15.80
N GLY A 107 -1.60 -6.40 -14.65
CA GLY A 107 -1.42 -7.54 -13.77
C GLY A 107 -1.76 -8.87 -14.44
N ALA A 108 -2.87 -8.94 -15.14
CA ALA A 108 -3.29 -10.12 -15.91
C ALA A 108 -2.29 -10.45 -17.04
N SER A 109 -1.71 -9.44 -17.66
CA SER A 109 -0.69 -9.61 -18.70
C SER A 109 0.62 -10.17 -18.11
N TYR A 110 1.03 -9.77 -16.91
CA TYR A 110 2.16 -10.39 -16.21
C TYR A 110 1.86 -11.84 -15.86
N VAL A 111 0.62 -12.17 -15.45
CA VAL A 111 0.20 -13.57 -15.25
C VAL A 111 0.28 -14.37 -16.55
N LEU A 112 -0.19 -13.84 -17.68
CA LEU A 112 -0.13 -14.51 -18.97
C LEU A 112 1.31 -14.82 -19.43
N GLN A 113 2.29 -13.98 -19.08
CA GLN A 113 3.70 -14.23 -19.42
C GLN A 113 4.27 -15.46 -18.67
N THR A 114 3.75 -15.77 -17.49
CA THR A 114 4.22 -16.88 -16.64
C THR A 114 3.30 -18.09 -16.67
N TYR A 115 2.01 -17.89 -16.85
CA TYR A 115 0.95 -18.91 -16.89
C TYR A 115 0.05 -18.67 -18.11
N PRO A 116 0.39 -19.19 -19.28
CA PRO A 116 -0.43 -19.01 -20.50
C PRO A 116 -1.85 -19.52 -20.29
N ASP A 117 -2.84 -18.64 -20.51
CA ASP A 117 -4.26 -18.93 -20.36
C ASP A 117 -5.05 -18.30 -21.53
N LYS A 118 -5.59 -19.18 -22.41
CA LYS A 118 -6.35 -18.74 -23.59
C LYS A 118 -7.66 -18.03 -23.23
N LYS A 119 -8.29 -18.41 -22.10
CA LYS A 119 -9.55 -17.80 -21.65
C LYS A 119 -9.31 -16.39 -21.14
N LEU A 120 -8.28 -16.22 -20.28
CA LEU A 120 -7.87 -14.91 -19.77
C LEU A 120 -7.45 -13.99 -20.93
N LYS A 121 -6.68 -14.49 -21.90
CA LYS A 121 -6.31 -13.69 -23.09
C LYS A 121 -7.55 -13.25 -23.88
N ALA A 122 -8.48 -14.16 -24.15
CA ALA A 122 -9.70 -13.83 -24.89
C ALA A 122 -10.58 -12.82 -24.15
N TYR A 123 -10.63 -12.91 -22.81
CA TYR A 123 -11.34 -11.93 -22.00
C TYR A 123 -10.68 -10.54 -22.08
N ILE A 124 -9.36 -10.46 -21.97
CA ILE A 124 -8.63 -9.18 -22.15
C ILE A 124 -8.89 -8.62 -23.56
N ASP A 125 -8.84 -9.46 -24.61
CA ASP A 125 -9.12 -9.03 -25.98
C ASP A 125 -10.54 -8.41 -26.09
N SER A 126 -11.56 -9.01 -25.43
CA SER A 126 -12.92 -8.45 -25.39
C SER A 126 -13.02 -7.11 -24.65
N VAL A 127 -12.27 -6.92 -23.57
CA VAL A 127 -12.18 -5.63 -22.88
C VAL A 127 -11.52 -4.57 -23.77
N LEU A 128 -10.49 -4.95 -24.53
CA LEU A 128 -9.85 -4.04 -25.49
C LEU A 128 -10.77 -3.69 -26.68
N ASP A 129 -11.74 -4.56 -27.02
CA ASP A 129 -12.79 -4.25 -28.01
C ASP A 129 -13.77 -3.17 -27.51
N ILE A 130 -13.94 -3.06 -26.18
CA ILE A 130 -14.72 -1.99 -25.54
C ILE A 130 -13.91 -0.68 -25.46
N ILE A 131 -12.63 -0.76 -25.14
CA ILE A 131 -11.76 0.41 -24.94
C ILE A 131 -11.45 1.10 -26.28
N ALA A 132 -11.13 0.34 -27.33
CA ALA A 132 -10.62 0.90 -28.59
C ALA A 132 -11.55 1.93 -29.27
N PRO A 133 -12.89 1.74 -29.35
CA PRO A 133 -13.79 2.70 -29.94
C PRO A 133 -13.93 4.03 -29.19
N ALA A 134 -13.55 4.07 -27.92
CA ALA A 134 -13.60 5.29 -27.10
C ALA A 134 -12.49 6.29 -27.42
N GLN A 135 -11.46 5.88 -28.18
CA GLN A 135 -10.35 6.76 -28.54
C GLN A 135 -10.77 7.73 -29.65
N GLU A 136 -10.56 9.02 -29.42
CA GLU A 136 -10.86 10.07 -30.41
C GLU A 136 -9.94 9.96 -31.64
N PRO A 137 -10.35 10.51 -32.78
CA PRO A 137 -9.60 10.37 -34.04
C PRO A 137 -8.15 10.88 -33.99
N ASP A 138 -7.88 11.90 -33.20
CA ASP A 138 -6.56 12.49 -33.00
C ASP A 138 -5.68 11.74 -31.96
N GLY A 139 -6.23 10.67 -31.37
CA GLY A 139 -5.56 9.78 -30.41
C GLY A 139 -5.86 10.04 -28.95
N TYR A 140 -6.57 11.11 -28.59
CA TYR A 140 -6.95 11.38 -27.21
C TYR A 140 -7.86 10.29 -26.64
N LEU A 141 -7.65 9.88 -25.39
CA LEU A 141 -8.49 8.89 -24.73
C LEU A 141 -8.59 9.16 -23.22
N TYR A 142 -9.67 9.81 -22.83
CA TYR A 142 -10.00 10.13 -21.46
C TYR A 142 -11.53 10.22 -21.32
N THR A 143 -12.15 9.16 -20.78
CA THR A 143 -13.61 9.02 -20.85
C THR A 143 -14.34 10.06 -20.00
N ALA A 144 -13.73 10.56 -18.93
CA ALA A 144 -14.28 11.62 -18.10
C ALA A 144 -14.59 12.93 -18.86
N ARG A 145 -13.99 13.09 -20.04
CA ARG A 145 -14.26 14.19 -20.95
C ARG A 145 -15.05 13.76 -22.18
N THR A 146 -14.65 12.66 -22.80
CA THR A 146 -15.16 12.25 -24.11
C THR A 146 -16.64 11.82 -24.08
N GLN A 147 -17.16 11.32 -22.94
CA GLN A 147 -18.57 10.94 -22.79
C GLN A 147 -19.54 12.11 -23.09
N ASN A 148 -19.22 13.31 -22.63
CA ASN A 148 -19.96 14.54 -22.92
C ASN A 148 -19.00 15.74 -23.00
N PRO A 149 -18.45 16.06 -24.17
CA PRO A 149 -17.45 17.13 -24.32
C PRO A 149 -17.95 18.53 -23.95
N LYS A 150 -19.26 18.78 -23.95
CA LYS A 150 -19.85 20.07 -23.56
C LYS A 150 -19.99 20.20 -22.03
N HIS A 151 -20.23 19.08 -21.37
CA HIS A 151 -20.39 19.00 -19.92
C HIS A 151 -19.58 17.82 -19.38
N PRO A 152 -18.23 17.88 -19.41
CA PRO A 152 -17.38 16.80 -18.94
C PRO A 152 -17.50 16.63 -17.44
N HIS A 153 -16.80 15.63 -16.91
CA HIS A 153 -16.63 15.49 -15.46
C HIS A 153 -16.08 16.80 -14.87
N PHE A 154 -16.59 17.22 -13.73
CA PHE A 154 -16.26 18.54 -13.12
C PHE A 154 -14.75 18.72 -12.85
N TRP A 155 -13.99 17.62 -12.67
CA TRP A 155 -12.52 17.68 -12.55
C TRP A 155 -11.79 17.75 -13.89
N ALA A 156 -12.45 17.47 -15.00
CA ALA A 156 -11.81 17.49 -16.32
C ALA A 156 -11.62 18.90 -16.90
N GLY A 157 -12.27 19.91 -16.30
CA GLY A 157 -12.23 21.29 -16.76
C GLY A 157 -12.91 21.52 -18.12
N ASP A 158 -12.92 22.76 -18.61
CA ASP A 158 -13.59 23.13 -19.87
C ASP A 158 -12.80 22.73 -21.11
N LYS A 159 -11.49 22.61 -21.00
CA LYS A 159 -10.56 22.26 -22.09
C LYS A 159 -9.65 21.12 -21.67
N ARG A 160 -9.15 20.36 -22.64
CA ARG A 160 -8.09 19.38 -22.40
C ARG A 160 -6.94 20.04 -21.67
N TRP A 161 -6.34 19.36 -20.73
CA TRP A 161 -5.15 19.72 -19.96
C TRP A 161 -5.35 20.90 -18.97
N SER A 162 -6.51 21.59 -18.98
CA SER A 162 -6.71 22.81 -18.19
C SER A 162 -6.72 22.58 -16.67
N MET A 163 -7.03 21.37 -16.22
CA MET A 163 -7.03 20.98 -14.81
C MET A 163 -5.99 19.87 -14.51
N GLU A 164 -5.03 19.63 -15.41
CA GLU A 164 -4.11 18.49 -15.30
C GLU A 164 -3.23 18.57 -14.06
N GLU A 165 -2.71 19.72 -13.73
CA GLU A 165 -1.88 19.89 -12.54
C GLU A 165 -2.65 19.84 -11.22
N ASP A 166 -3.98 19.76 -11.29
CA ASP A 166 -4.88 19.67 -10.14
C ASP A 166 -5.50 18.25 -10.07
N LEU A 167 -6.68 18.05 -10.64
CA LEU A 167 -7.48 16.83 -10.42
C LEU A 167 -7.94 16.10 -11.69
N SER A 168 -7.65 16.58 -12.91
CA SER A 168 -8.17 15.92 -14.12
C SER A 168 -7.57 14.52 -14.33
N HIS A 169 -6.30 14.34 -14.06
CA HIS A 169 -5.62 13.04 -14.18
C HIS A 169 -5.55 12.51 -15.62
N GLU A 170 -5.56 13.37 -16.64
CA GLU A 170 -5.43 12.97 -18.04
C GLU A 170 -4.11 12.21 -18.28
N LEU A 171 -2.99 12.77 -17.78
CA LEU A 171 -1.65 12.16 -17.88
C LEU A 171 -1.48 10.94 -16.96
N TYR A 172 -2.20 10.88 -15.85
CA TYR A 172 -2.26 9.68 -15.00
C TYR A 172 -2.93 8.51 -15.74
N ASN A 173 -4.02 8.78 -16.46
CA ASN A 173 -4.68 7.81 -17.31
C ASN A 173 -3.76 7.32 -18.44
N LEU A 174 -3.03 8.22 -19.12
CA LEU A 174 -2.01 7.84 -20.08
C LEU A 174 -0.95 6.93 -19.47
N GLY A 175 -0.43 7.29 -18.31
CA GLY A 175 0.63 6.53 -17.64
C GLY A 175 0.24 5.08 -17.38
N HIS A 176 -0.91 4.84 -16.76
CA HIS A 176 -1.39 3.47 -16.50
C HIS A 176 -1.78 2.72 -17.77
N MET A 177 -2.30 3.42 -18.78
CA MET A 177 -2.58 2.82 -20.09
C MET A 177 -1.29 2.30 -20.74
N VAL A 178 -0.23 3.10 -20.75
CA VAL A 178 1.08 2.73 -21.34
C VAL A 178 1.68 1.54 -20.58
N GLU A 179 1.65 1.55 -19.25
CA GLU A 179 2.14 0.43 -18.44
C GLU A 179 1.42 -0.88 -18.79
N GLY A 180 0.08 -0.86 -18.82
CA GLY A 180 -0.74 -2.01 -19.18
C GLY A 180 -0.54 -2.46 -20.63
N ALA A 181 -0.42 -1.50 -21.55
CA ALA A 181 -0.28 -1.77 -22.99
C ALA A 181 1.07 -2.42 -23.33
N VAL A 182 2.17 -1.96 -22.74
CA VAL A 182 3.49 -2.58 -22.91
C VAL A 182 3.50 -3.99 -22.33
N ALA A 183 2.92 -4.18 -21.12
CA ALA A 183 2.80 -5.50 -20.49
C ALA A 183 1.98 -6.47 -21.35
N HIS A 184 0.86 -6.02 -21.90
CA HIS A 184 0.00 -6.83 -22.78
C HIS A 184 0.72 -7.22 -24.09
N TRP A 185 1.40 -6.28 -24.72
CA TRP A 185 2.21 -6.57 -25.91
C TRP A 185 3.32 -7.58 -25.62
N GLN A 186 4.04 -7.43 -24.52
CA GLN A 186 5.07 -8.39 -24.10
C GLN A 186 4.50 -9.78 -23.84
N ALA A 187 3.29 -9.87 -23.28
CA ALA A 187 2.62 -11.14 -22.97
C ALA A 187 2.10 -11.86 -24.21
N THR A 188 1.54 -11.13 -25.17
CA THR A 188 0.70 -11.71 -26.22
C THR A 188 1.25 -11.50 -27.63
N GLY A 189 2.19 -10.56 -27.80
CA GLY A 189 2.64 -10.07 -29.10
C GLY A 189 1.61 -9.20 -29.85
N SER A 190 0.39 -9.04 -29.30
CA SER A 190 -0.66 -8.21 -29.89
C SER A 190 -0.34 -6.73 -29.71
N ARG A 191 -0.40 -5.99 -30.80
CA ARG A 191 -0.20 -4.55 -30.81
C ARG A 191 -1.46 -3.74 -30.47
N LYS A 192 -2.62 -4.37 -30.42
CA LYS A 192 -3.92 -3.68 -30.29
C LYS A 192 -3.92 -2.62 -29.18
N PHE A 193 -3.56 -3.00 -27.96
CA PHE A 193 -3.52 -2.07 -26.82
C PHE A 193 -2.33 -1.11 -26.91
N LEU A 194 -1.17 -1.61 -27.38
CA LEU A 194 0.02 -0.78 -27.57
C LEU A 194 -0.21 0.34 -28.58
N ASP A 195 -0.92 0.07 -29.69
CA ASP A 195 -1.21 1.08 -30.70
C ASP A 195 -2.19 2.15 -30.21
N ILE A 196 -3.15 1.78 -29.34
CA ILE A 196 -4.02 2.73 -28.63
C ILE A 196 -3.18 3.65 -27.73
N ALA A 197 -2.31 3.06 -26.93
CA ALA A 197 -1.43 3.83 -26.02
C ALA A 197 -0.45 4.73 -26.77
N ILE A 198 0.12 4.25 -27.87
CA ILE A 198 1.00 5.05 -28.76
C ILE A 198 0.24 6.26 -29.32
N ARG A 199 -0.97 6.09 -29.83
CA ARG A 199 -1.76 7.21 -30.37
C ARG A 199 -2.08 8.24 -29.28
N TYR A 200 -2.37 7.80 -28.05
CA TYR A 200 -2.60 8.74 -26.96
C TYR A 200 -1.31 9.43 -26.52
N ALA A 201 -0.19 8.72 -26.41
CA ALA A 201 1.10 9.33 -26.15
C ALA A 201 1.52 10.33 -27.24
N ASP A 202 1.22 10.04 -28.50
CA ASP A 202 1.46 10.95 -29.63
C ASP A 202 0.58 12.21 -29.58
N CYS A 203 -0.67 12.07 -29.13
CA CYS A 203 -1.54 13.20 -28.86
C CYS A 203 -0.94 14.10 -27.77
N VAL A 204 -0.47 13.52 -26.67
CA VAL A 204 0.17 14.26 -25.57
C VAL A 204 1.42 14.99 -26.06
N VAL A 205 2.37 14.31 -26.71
CA VAL A 205 3.59 14.95 -27.25
C VAL A 205 3.26 16.09 -28.23
N ARG A 206 2.16 16.02 -28.95
CA ARG A 206 1.70 17.10 -29.86
C ARG A 206 1.10 18.28 -29.13
N GLU A 207 0.32 18.04 -28.08
CA GLU A 207 -0.51 19.05 -27.41
C GLU A 207 0.09 19.61 -26.10
N VAL A 208 0.95 18.84 -25.44
CA VAL A 208 1.60 19.23 -24.18
C VAL A 208 3.09 19.44 -24.42
N GLY A 209 3.66 20.44 -23.78
CA GLY A 209 5.09 20.73 -23.95
C GLY A 209 5.41 22.23 -23.79
N PRO A 210 6.69 22.60 -24.00
CA PRO A 210 7.16 23.97 -23.78
C PRO A 210 7.01 24.89 -25.01
N ASN A 211 6.56 24.36 -26.18
CA ASN A 211 6.57 25.10 -27.41
C ASN A 211 5.31 25.98 -27.57
N PRO A 212 5.37 27.07 -28.37
CA PRO A 212 4.19 27.88 -28.65
C PRO A 212 3.03 27.02 -29.21
N GLY A 213 1.84 27.15 -28.61
CA GLY A 213 0.63 26.41 -29.00
C GLY A 213 0.44 25.11 -28.24
N GLN A 214 1.41 24.64 -27.46
CA GLN A 214 1.26 23.52 -26.53
C GLN A 214 0.80 23.99 -25.16
N ALA A 215 0.10 23.11 -24.43
CA ALA A 215 -0.19 23.31 -23.01
C ALA A 215 1.07 23.05 -22.18
N CYS A 216 1.58 24.08 -21.50
CA CYS A 216 2.74 23.94 -20.63
C CYS A 216 2.30 23.48 -19.24
N VAL A 217 1.96 22.19 -19.11
CA VAL A 217 1.48 21.54 -17.88
C VAL A 217 2.29 20.28 -17.60
N VAL A 218 2.28 19.85 -16.33
CA VAL A 218 2.95 18.61 -15.88
C VAL A 218 1.92 17.71 -15.18
N PRO A 219 2.14 16.38 -15.10
CA PRO A 219 1.17 15.49 -14.46
C PRO A 219 0.81 15.94 -13.03
N GLY A 220 -0.45 16.16 -12.75
CA GLY A 220 -0.94 16.42 -11.40
C GLY A 220 -0.71 15.21 -10.50
N HIS A 221 -1.03 14.02 -11.01
CA HIS A 221 -0.62 12.75 -10.41
C HIS A 221 0.40 12.06 -11.31
N GLN A 222 1.60 11.85 -10.77
CA GLN A 222 2.72 11.24 -11.48
C GLN A 222 2.48 9.76 -11.76
N ILE A 223 2.95 9.29 -12.86
CA ILE A 223 3.14 7.95 -13.41
C ILE A 223 3.60 8.08 -14.87
N ALA A 224 3.19 9.14 -15.57
CA ALA A 224 3.48 9.34 -17.00
C ALA A 224 4.99 9.36 -17.26
N GLU A 225 5.78 9.89 -16.34
CA GLU A 225 7.23 10.01 -16.46
C GLU A 225 7.90 8.62 -16.63
N MET A 226 7.59 7.67 -15.72
CA MET A 226 8.18 6.33 -15.83
C MET A 226 7.51 5.49 -16.95
N ALA A 227 6.23 5.70 -17.21
CA ALA A 227 5.51 5.00 -18.27
C ALA A 227 6.03 5.39 -19.66
N LEU A 228 6.30 6.67 -19.91
CA LEU A 228 6.88 7.14 -21.17
C LEU A 228 8.32 6.66 -21.35
N CYS A 229 9.12 6.55 -20.28
CA CYS A 229 10.42 5.87 -20.34
C CYS A 229 10.26 4.40 -20.78
N LYS A 230 9.27 3.69 -20.24
CA LYS A 230 8.95 2.31 -20.64
C LYS A 230 8.49 2.23 -22.11
N LEU A 231 7.68 3.19 -22.57
CA LEU A 231 7.26 3.27 -23.96
C LEU A 231 8.44 3.56 -24.91
N TYR A 232 9.36 4.43 -24.51
CA TYR A 232 10.62 4.64 -25.22
C TYR A 232 11.41 3.32 -25.36
N LEU A 233 11.58 2.57 -24.29
CA LEU A 233 12.27 1.28 -24.33
C LEU A 233 11.56 0.24 -25.22
N ALA A 234 10.25 0.27 -25.28
CA ALA A 234 9.44 -0.63 -26.10
C ALA A 234 9.47 -0.28 -27.60
N THR A 235 9.52 1.02 -27.92
CA THR A 235 9.38 1.51 -29.30
C THR A 235 10.66 2.02 -29.93
N GLY A 236 11.65 2.41 -29.13
CA GLY A 236 12.88 3.09 -29.55
C GLY A 236 12.67 4.58 -29.91
N ASN A 237 11.46 5.13 -29.76
CA ASN A 237 11.15 6.50 -30.15
C ASN A 237 11.48 7.50 -29.03
N LYS A 238 12.51 8.31 -29.27
CA LYS A 238 13.06 9.26 -28.28
C LYS A 238 12.07 10.33 -27.80
N LYS A 239 11.07 10.69 -28.60
CA LYS A 239 10.08 11.71 -28.21
C LYS A 239 9.39 11.40 -26.89
N TYR A 240 9.19 10.13 -26.54
CA TYR A 240 8.59 9.73 -25.28
C TYR A 240 9.54 9.94 -24.09
N LEU A 241 10.83 9.71 -24.26
CA LEU A 241 11.83 10.03 -23.24
C LEU A 241 12.00 11.54 -23.06
N GLU A 242 11.94 12.30 -24.16
CA GLU A 242 12.00 13.76 -24.14
C GLU A 242 10.78 14.35 -23.41
N GLU A 243 9.60 13.79 -23.64
CA GLU A 243 8.37 14.19 -22.94
C GLU A 243 8.42 13.84 -21.44
N ALA A 244 8.90 12.65 -21.08
CA ALA A 244 9.10 12.27 -19.68
C ALA A 244 10.08 13.26 -18.97
N LYS A 245 11.15 13.64 -19.66
CA LYS A 245 12.10 14.63 -19.14
C LYS A 245 11.50 16.03 -19.05
N PHE A 246 10.68 16.45 -20.01
CA PHE A 246 9.95 17.70 -19.95
C PHE A 246 9.08 17.80 -18.70
N PHE A 247 8.31 16.78 -18.38
CA PHE A 247 7.47 16.75 -17.16
C PHE A 247 8.29 16.98 -15.89
N LEU A 248 9.49 16.41 -15.80
CA LEU A 248 10.38 16.59 -14.65
C LEU A 248 11.04 17.97 -14.66
N ASP A 249 11.54 18.43 -15.80
CA ASP A 249 12.23 19.72 -15.94
C ASP A 249 11.33 20.93 -15.65
N TYR A 250 10.04 20.80 -15.96
CA TYR A 250 9.05 21.87 -15.78
C TYR A 250 8.27 21.78 -14.47
N ARG A 251 8.29 20.65 -13.77
CA ARG A 251 7.67 20.56 -12.45
C ARG A 251 8.28 21.57 -11.48
N GLY A 252 7.41 22.32 -10.80
CA GLY A 252 7.80 23.42 -9.96
C GLY A 252 8.15 24.73 -10.71
N LYS A 253 7.98 24.77 -12.05
CA LYS A 253 8.15 25.97 -12.88
C LYS A 253 6.84 26.46 -13.51
N THR A 254 5.80 25.63 -13.51
CA THR A 254 4.45 25.95 -13.95
C THR A 254 3.76 26.93 -12.97
N SER A 255 2.52 27.33 -13.27
CA SER A 255 1.76 28.26 -12.41
C SER A 255 1.38 27.66 -11.05
N ILE A 256 1.17 26.35 -10.96
CA ILE A 256 0.76 25.67 -9.73
C ILE A 256 1.99 25.38 -8.86
N LYS A 257 1.97 25.92 -7.63
CA LYS A 257 3.02 25.74 -6.63
C LYS A 257 2.42 25.09 -5.39
N GLN A 258 2.54 23.76 -5.27
CA GLN A 258 1.97 23.04 -4.13
C GLN A 258 2.80 21.81 -3.78
N GLU A 259 2.85 21.47 -2.49
CA GLU A 259 3.52 20.26 -2.00
C GLU A 259 2.77 18.99 -2.42
N TYR A 260 1.44 19.04 -2.50
CA TYR A 260 0.57 17.91 -2.80
C TYR A 260 1.00 17.13 -4.05
N SER A 261 1.38 17.82 -5.12
CA SER A 261 1.89 17.23 -6.36
C SER A 261 3.41 17.41 -6.55
N GLN A 262 4.16 17.70 -5.49
CA GLN A 262 5.61 17.96 -5.51
C GLN A 262 6.00 19.10 -6.47
N SER A 263 5.10 20.08 -6.68
CA SER A 263 5.32 21.26 -7.55
C SER A 263 5.75 22.52 -6.77
N HIS A 264 6.02 22.39 -5.46
CA HIS A 264 6.38 23.51 -4.57
C HIS A 264 7.71 24.17 -4.95
N LYS A 265 8.64 23.43 -5.55
CA LYS A 265 9.92 23.92 -6.10
C LYS A 265 10.41 23.00 -7.24
N PRO A 266 11.34 23.46 -8.09
CA PRO A 266 11.93 22.63 -9.15
C PRO A 266 12.47 21.31 -8.62
N VAL A 267 12.30 20.23 -9.40
CA VAL A 267 12.65 18.85 -8.99
C VAL A 267 14.09 18.73 -8.51
N LEU A 268 15.03 19.35 -9.21
CA LEU A 268 16.46 19.28 -8.86
C LEU A 268 16.83 20.03 -7.57
N GLU A 269 15.96 20.91 -7.09
CA GLU A 269 16.12 21.67 -5.83
C GLU A 269 15.44 21.01 -4.64
N GLN A 270 14.68 19.95 -4.86
CA GLN A 270 13.99 19.24 -3.79
C GLN A 270 14.98 18.43 -2.94
N ASP A 271 14.77 18.48 -1.63
CA ASP A 271 15.62 17.86 -0.60
C ASP A 271 14.82 17.19 0.52
N GLU A 272 13.50 17.28 0.45
CA GLU A 272 12.56 16.69 1.40
C GLU A 272 11.39 16.04 0.66
N ALA A 273 10.94 14.89 1.16
CA ALA A 273 9.73 14.25 0.69
C ALA A 273 8.50 14.94 1.31
N VAL A 274 7.64 15.51 0.47
CA VAL A 274 6.44 16.26 0.88
C VAL A 274 5.24 15.88 0.04
N GLY A 275 4.04 16.21 0.51
CA GLY A 275 2.79 16.03 -0.20
C GLY A 275 2.38 14.57 -0.34
N HIS A 276 1.54 14.28 -1.33
CA HIS A 276 0.95 12.95 -1.54
C HIS A 276 2.01 11.88 -1.81
N ALA A 277 2.05 10.84 -0.98
CA ALA A 277 3.16 9.88 -0.97
C ALA A 277 3.26 9.03 -2.25
N VAL A 278 2.12 8.67 -2.88
CA VAL A 278 2.13 7.90 -4.14
C VAL A 278 2.64 8.76 -5.29
N ARG A 279 2.15 10.01 -5.41
CA ARG A 279 2.62 10.96 -6.42
C ARG A 279 4.13 11.14 -6.33
N ALA A 280 4.64 11.35 -5.11
CA ALA A 280 6.06 11.52 -4.84
C ALA A 280 6.89 10.30 -5.27
N THR A 281 6.53 9.11 -4.82
CA THR A 281 7.31 7.89 -5.15
C THR A 281 7.28 7.55 -6.63
N TYR A 282 6.17 7.81 -7.32
CA TYR A 282 6.11 7.61 -8.77
C TYR A 282 6.99 8.63 -9.51
N MET A 283 7.01 9.89 -9.07
CA MET A 283 7.95 10.88 -9.61
C MET A 283 9.40 10.46 -9.40
N TYR A 284 9.77 10.04 -8.19
CA TYR A 284 11.16 9.62 -7.88
C TYR A 284 11.57 8.40 -8.72
N ALA A 285 10.65 7.47 -8.96
CA ALA A 285 10.87 6.36 -9.88
C ALA A 285 11.08 6.83 -11.32
N GLY A 286 10.28 7.79 -11.80
CA GLY A 286 10.44 8.42 -13.11
C GLY A 286 11.76 9.19 -13.25
N MET A 287 12.17 9.93 -12.19
CA MET A 287 13.48 10.60 -12.14
C MET A 287 14.64 9.62 -12.31
N ALA A 288 14.56 8.46 -11.64
CA ALA A 288 15.59 7.40 -11.76
C ALA A 288 15.63 6.82 -13.19
N ASP A 289 14.48 6.57 -13.80
CA ASP A 289 14.38 6.07 -15.18
C ASP A 289 14.95 7.09 -16.19
N VAL A 290 14.58 8.36 -16.07
CA VAL A 290 15.11 9.43 -16.94
C VAL A 290 16.62 9.58 -16.74
N ALA A 291 17.12 9.59 -15.49
CA ALA A 291 18.54 9.65 -15.19
C ALA A 291 19.32 8.49 -15.85
N ALA A 292 18.82 7.26 -15.68
CA ALA A 292 19.46 6.07 -16.26
C ALA A 292 19.49 6.11 -17.79
N LEU A 293 18.45 6.61 -18.44
CA LEU A 293 18.31 6.62 -19.91
C LEU A 293 19.00 7.80 -20.58
N THR A 294 19.13 8.93 -19.89
CA THR A 294 19.77 10.14 -20.42
C THR A 294 21.22 10.32 -19.97
N GLY A 295 21.60 9.69 -18.85
CA GLY A 295 22.89 9.93 -18.19
C GLY A 295 22.93 11.20 -17.35
N ASP A 296 21.78 11.86 -17.08
CA ASP A 296 21.69 13.09 -16.31
C ASP A 296 21.78 12.80 -14.80
N THR A 297 22.98 12.97 -14.25
CA THR A 297 23.27 12.70 -12.84
C THR A 297 22.62 13.69 -11.85
N ALA A 298 22.15 14.85 -12.33
CA ALA A 298 21.50 15.82 -11.45
C ALA A 298 20.23 15.25 -10.80
N TYR A 299 19.47 14.44 -11.54
CA TYR A 299 18.33 13.73 -10.98
C TYR A 299 18.73 12.71 -9.91
N ILE A 300 19.87 12.00 -10.11
CA ILE A 300 20.37 11.03 -9.14
C ILE A 300 20.67 11.73 -7.81
N HIS A 301 21.39 12.86 -7.86
CA HIS A 301 21.69 13.63 -6.65
C HIS A 301 20.44 14.16 -5.92
N ALA A 302 19.41 14.56 -6.67
CA ALA A 302 18.15 14.98 -6.06
C ALA A 302 17.41 13.81 -5.39
N ILE A 303 17.33 12.66 -6.06
CA ILE A 303 16.66 11.47 -5.49
C ILE A 303 17.40 10.97 -4.26
N ASP A 304 18.74 10.97 -4.27
CA ASP A 304 19.55 10.51 -3.14
C ASP A 304 19.27 11.37 -1.89
N ARG A 305 19.21 12.70 -2.03
CA ARG A 305 18.85 13.59 -0.91
C ARG A 305 17.44 13.34 -0.36
N ILE A 306 16.48 13.14 -1.27
CA ILE A 306 15.08 12.86 -0.89
C ILE A 306 14.98 11.48 -0.24
N TRP A 307 15.67 10.47 -0.77
CA TRP A 307 15.70 9.14 -0.18
C TRP A 307 16.29 9.15 1.23
N ASP A 308 17.38 9.87 1.44
CA ASP A 308 17.98 10.06 2.77
C ASP A 308 16.98 10.71 3.73
N ASN A 309 16.20 11.71 3.29
CA ASN A 309 15.15 12.32 4.09
C ASN A 309 14.05 11.30 4.46
N ILE A 310 13.56 10.53 3.48
CA ILE A 310 12.54 9.49 3.74
C ILE A 310 13.04 8.50 4.79
N VAL A 311 14.19 7.90 4.55
CA VAL A 311 14.69 6.77 5.35
C VAL A 311 15.15 7.20 6.74
N SER A 312 15.63 8.45 6.89
CA SER A 312 16.08 8.96 8.19
C SER A 312 15.01 9.64 9.03
N LYS A 313 13.83 10.01 8.44
CA LYS A 313 12.87 10.86 9.14
C LYS A 313 11.40 10.55 8.89
N LYS A 314 11.04 9.81 7.82
CA LYS A 314 9.64 9.66 7.37
C LYS A 314 9.21 8.21 7.08
N LEU A 315 10.11 7.25 7.25
CA LEU A 315 9.85 5.83 7.05
C LEU A 315 9.30 5.21 8.34
N TYR A 316 8.17 4.54 8.26
CA TYR A 316 7.63 3.75 9.38
C TYR A 316 8.40 2.44 9.57
N ILE A 317 8.36 1.88 10.79
CA ILE A 317 9.02 0.60 11.09
C ILE A 317 8.53 -0.53 10.18
N THR A 318 7.30 -0.47 9.69
CA THR A 318 6.70 -1.40 8.74
C THR A 318 7.16 -1.18 7.28
N GLY A 319 8.01 -0.18 7.03
CA GLY A 319 8.37 0.23 5.67
C GLY A 319 7.29 1.06 4.95
N GLY A 320 6.18 1.37 5.63
CA GLY A 320 5.16 2.28 5.16
C GLY A 320 5.65 3.72 5.10
N ILE A 321 5.01 4.54 4.28
CA ILE A 321 5.24 5.98 4.14
C ILE A 321 3.91 6.72 3.96
N GLY A 322 3.89 7.99 4.37
CA GLY A 322 2.66 8.80 4.41
C GLY A 322 2.04 8.80 5.81
N ALA A 323 2.13 9.94 6.52
CA ALA A 323 1.73 10.02 7.92
C ALA A 323 0.28 10.46 8.10
N THR A 324 -0.28 11.21 7.14
CA THR A 324 -1.58 11.87 7.28
C THR A 324 -2.57 11.46 6.19
N ASN A 325 -3.83 11.28 6.59
CA ASN A 325 -4.95 11.13 5.66
C ASN A 325 -5.25 12.43 4.89
N ASN A 326 -4.93 13.58 5.47
CA ASN A 326 -5.09 14.84 4.76
C ASN A 326 -4.09 14.94 3.61
N GLY A 327 -4.60 14.89 2.37
CA GLY A 327 -3.79 14.85 1.16
C GLY A 327 -3.00 13.54 0.96
N GLU A 328 -3.28 12.47 1.74
CA GLU A 328 -2.57 11.17 1.64
C GLU A 328 -1.04 11.34 1.70
N ALA A 329 -0.59 12.22 2.61
CA ALA A 329 0.68 12.91 2.50
C ALA A 329 1.74 12.47 3.52
N PHE A 330 2.99 12.77 3.19
CA PHE A 330 4.05 12.80 4.18
C PHE A 330 3.75 13.84 5.26
N GLY A 331 4.02 13.51 6.51
CA GLY A 331 4.05 14.47 7.62
C GLY A 331 5.35 15.27 7.66
N LYS A 332 5.51 16.09 8.68
CA LYS A 332 6.77 16.75 8.98
C LYS A 332 7.87 15.72 9.32
N ASN A 333 9.12 16.15 9.33
CA ASN A 333 10.22 15.28 9.73
C ASN A 333 9.97 14.72 11.14
N TYR A 334 10.03 13.39 11.31
CA TYR A 334 9.77 12.62 12.53
C TYR A 334 8.31 12.60 12.99
N GLU A 335 7.37 13.11 12.21
CA GLU A 335 5.94 12.99 12.46
C GLU A 335 5.44 11.63 11.94
N LEU A 336 5.41 10.64 12.83
CA LEU A 336 5.06 9.26 12.52
C LEU A 336 4.01 8.74 13.51
N PRO A 337 2.76 9.28 13.47
CA PRO A 337 1.68 8.81 14.34
C PRO A 337 1.33 7.35 14.04
N ASN A 338 0.84 6.60 15.05
CA ASN A 338 0.56 5.18 14.90
C ASN A 338 -0.89 4.90 14.47
N MET A 339 -1.88 5.42 15.21
CA MET A 339 -3.29 5.15 14.97
C MET A 339 -3.82 5.86 13.70
N SER A 340 -3.35 7.07 13.44
CA SER A 340 -3.71 7.87 12.26
C SER A 340 -2.74 7.72 11.10
N ALA A 341 -1.74 6.84 11.21
CA ALA A 341 -0.79 6.57 10.13
C ALA A 341 -1.55 6.18 8.85
N TYR A 342 -1.32 6.95 7.78
CA TYR A 342 -1.98 6.62 6.52
C TYR A 342 -1.30 5.42 5.85
N CYS A 343 0.01 5.47 5.67
CA CYS A 343 0.82 4.35 5.15
C CYS A 343 0.11 3.61 4.02
N GLU A 344 -0.25 4.34 2.96
CA GLU A 344 -1.06 3.82 1.87
C GLU A 344 -0.41 2.62 1.19
N THR A 345 -1.21 1.61 0.86
CA THR A 345 -0.75 0.42 0.12
C THR A 345 -0.08 0.81 -1.21
N CYS A 346 -0.61 1.79 -1.96
CA CYS A 346 0.02 2.26 -3.19
C CYS A 346 1.36 2.96 -2.94
N ALA A 347 1.48 3.70 -1.83
CA ALA A 347 2.73 4.36 -1.45
C ALA A 347 3.81 3.32 -1.09
N ALA A 348 3.43 2.22 -0.42
CA ALA A 348 4.34 1.10 -0.16
C ALA A 348 4.84 0.46 -1.47
N ILE A 349 3.96 0.26 -2.47
CA ILE A 349 4.35 -0.23 -3.80
C ILE A 349 5.29 0.76 -4.49
N GLY A 350 4.97 2.06 -4.45
CA GLY A 350 5.82 3.12 -5.00
C GLY A 350 7.20 3.16 -4.35
N ASN A 351 7.26 2.97 -3.02
CA ASN A 351 8.51 2.89 -2.27
C ASN A 351 9.39 1.70 -2.73
N VAL A 352 8.77 0.55 -3.01
CA VAL A 352 9.49 -0.59 -3.61
C VAL A 352 10.05 -0.23 -4.99
N TYR A 353 9.29 0.46 -5.84
CA TYR A 353 9.76 0.89 -7.17
C TYR A 353 10.95 1.84 -7.10
N VAL A 354 10.94 2.79 -6.17
CA VAL A 354 12.06 3.73 -5.96
C VAL A 354 13.30 3.00 -5.49
N ASN A 355 13.19 2.20 -4.42
CA ASN A 355 14.33 1.48 -3.85
C ASN A 355 14.96 0.49 -4.84
N TYR A 356 14.13 -0.18 -5.65
CA TYR A 356 14.64 -1.05 -6.71
C TYR A 356 15.46 -0.29 -7.76
N ARG A 357 14.97 0.87 -8.22
CA ARG A 357 15.69 1.70 -9.20
C ARG A 357 16.96 2.29 -8.65
N LEU A 358 16.95 2.75 -7.40
CA LEU A 358 18.16 3.20 -6.72
C LEU A 358 19.20 2.07 -6.58
N PHE A 359 18.75 0.86 -6.27
CA PHE A 359 19.64 -0.30 -6.32
C PHE A 359 20.22 -0.51 -7.73
N LEU A 360 19.44 -0.41 -8.79
CA LEU A 360 19.91 -0.57 -10.16
C LEU A 360 20.92 0.52 -10.58
N LEU A 361 20.84 1.72 -9.98
CA LEU A 361 21.78 2.82 -10.17
C LEU A 361 23.07 2.61 -9.37
N HIS A 362 22.98 2.29 -8.07
CA HIS A 362 24.09 2.33 -7.11
C HIS A 362 24.69 0.95 -6.79
N GLY A 363 23.89 -0.10 -6.74
CA GLY A 363 24.32 -1.45 -6.42
C GLY A 363 24.49 -1.75 -4.92
N GLU A 364 24.00 -0.88 -4.05
CA GLU A 364 24.12 -1.00 -2.61
C GLU A 364 22.94 -1.75 -1.98
N SER A 365 23.23 -2.65 -1.02
CA SER A 365 22.21 -3.47 -0.33
C SER A 365 21.23 -2.67 0.50
N LYS A 366 21.57 -1.46 0.94
CA LYS A 366 20.73 -0.58 1.77
C LYS A 366 19.35 -0.32 1.15
N TYR A 367 19.29 -0.22 -0.17
CA TYR A 367 18.01 -0.05 -0.88
C TYR A 367 17.12 -1.31 -0.77
N TYR A 368 17.75 -2.49 -0.79
CA TYR A 368 17.01 -3.73 -0.56
C TYR A 368 16.63 -3.95 0.92
N ASP A 369 17.35 -3.36 1.86
CA ASP A 369 16.96 -3.41 3.27
C ASP A 369 15.63 -2.67 3.49
N VAL A 370 15.42 -1.52 2.83
CA VAL A 370 14.13 -0.80 2.83
C VAL A 370 13.07 -1.54 2.01
N LEU A 371 13.43 -2.03 0.81
CA LEU A 371 12.52 -2.76 -0.07
C LEU A 371 11.98 -4.02 0.59
N GLU A 372 12.84 -4.85 1.19
CA GLU A 372 12.46 -6.08 1.88
C GLU A 372 11.52 -5.80 3.06
N ARG A 373 11.86 -4.82 3.91
CA ARG A 373 11.00 -4.38 5.02
C ARG A 373 9.62 -3.97 4.53
N THR A 374 9.56 -3.18 3.48
CA THR A 374 8.30 -2.73 2.87
C THR A 374 7.49 -3.91 2.33
N LEU A 375 8.14 -4.84 1.61
CA LEU A 375 7.49 -6.03 1.04
C LEU A 375 6.83 -6.91 2.10
N TYR A 376 7.58 -7.26 3.15
CA TYR A 376 7.12 -8.23 4.16
C TYR A 376 6.16 -7.62 5.20
N ASN A 377 6.01 -6.31 5.25
CA ASN A 377 5.16 -5.65 6.23
C ASN A 377 4.15 -4.70 5.57
N GLY A 378 4.50 -3.45 5.31
CA GLY A 378 3.57 -2.40 4.88
C GLY A 378 2.88 -2.67 3.53
N LEU A 379 3.55 -3.36 2.59
CA LEU A 379 2.96 -3.65 1.28
C LEU A 379 1.99 -4.85 1.35
N ILE A 380 2.47 -6.01 1.85
CA ILE A 380 1.66 -7.23 1.83
C ILE A 380 0.51 -7.19 2.83
N SER A 381 0.57 -6.30 3.84
CA SER A 381 -0.56 -5.96 4.70
C SER A 381 -1.74 -5.40 3.90
N GLY A 382 -1.49 -4.73 2.78
CA GLY A 382 -2.50 -4.13 1.91
C GLY A 382 -3.49 -5.10 1.27
N VAL A 383 -3.22 -6.41 1.30
CA VAL A 383 -4.11 -7.44 0.75
C VAL A 383 -4.27 -8.60 1.72
N SER A 384 -5.49 -9.10 1.87
CA SER A 384 -5.78 -10.28 2.71
C SER A 384 -5.11 -11.55 2.18
N MET A 385 -4.94 -12.54 3.05
CA MET A 385 -4.36 -13.83 2.69
C MET A 385 -5.19 -14.57 1.64
N ASP A 386 -6.49 -14.37 1.64
CA ASP A 386 -7.42 -14.93 0.65
C ASP A 386 -7.50 -14.11 -0.66
N GLY A 387 -6.88 -12.93 -0.69
CA GLY A 387 -6.82 -12.04 -1.86
C GLY A 387 -8.10 -11.25 -2.15
N GLY A 388 -9.13 -11.36 -1.30
CA GLY A 388 -10.45 -10.74 -1.50
C GLY A 388 -10.77 -9.57 -0.57
N GLY A 389 -9.83 -9.15 0.26
CA GLY A 389 -9.96 -8.01 1.18
C GLY A 389 -8.73 -7.10 1.14
N PHE A 390 -8.93 -5.80 1.26
CA PHE A 390 -7.88 -4.81 1.05
C PHE A 390 -7.83 -3.76 2.15
N PHE A 391 -6.63 -3.28 2.44
CA PHE A 391 -6.42 -2.02 3.13
C PHE A 391 -6.05 -0.92 2.13
N TYR A 392 -6.59 0.26 2.36
CA TYR A 392 -6.12 1.50 1.74
C TYR A 392 -5.02 2.09 2.63
N PRO A 393 -5.30 2.62 3.85
CA PRO A 393 -4.28 2.91 4.86
C PRO A 393 -3.88 1.65 5.64
N ASN A 394 -2.65 1.65 6.18
CA ASN A 394 -2.08 0.59 6.99
C ASN A 394 -1.55 1.16 8.32
N PRO A 395 -2.42 1.42 9.32
CA PRO A 395 -2.03 2.00 10.60
C PRO A 395 -1.24 1.01 11.46
N LEU A 396 -0.49 1.55 12.42
CA LEU A 396 0.31 0.76 13.36
C LEU A 396 -0.36 0.58 14.72
N GLU A 397 -1.53 1.19 14.91
CA GLU A 397 -2.38 1.04 16.09
C GLU A 397 -3.85 1.13 15.65
N SER A 398 -4.74 0.35 16.28
CA SER A 398 -6.17 0.36 16.02
C SER A 398 -6.94 0.03 17.29
N MET A 399 -8.08 0.67 17.49
CA MET A 399 -9.07 0.35 18.54
C MET A 399 -10.34 -0.28 17.96
N GLY A 400 -10.21 -0.99 16.82
CA GLY A 400 -11.32 -1.65 16.13
C GLY A 400 -12.01 -0.82 15.04
N GLN A 401 -11.61 0.44 14.84
CA GLN A 401 -12.17 1.31 13.79
C GLN A 401 -11.68 0.93 12.38
N HIS A 402 -10.58 0.19 12.26
CA HIS A 402 -9.95 -0.13 10.99
C HIS A 402 -10.16 -1.59 10.61
N GLN A 403 -10.63 -1.83 9.38
CA GLN A 403 -10.92 -3.16 8.86
C GLN A 403 -10.64 -3.26 7.37
N ARG A 404 -10.41 -4.48 6.88
CA ARG A 404 -10.28 -4.74 5.45
C ARG A 404 -11.61 -4.55 4.74
N GLN A 405 -11.55 -3.94 3.55
CA GLN A 405 -12.71 -3.73 2.69
C GLN A 405 -12.65 -4.69 1.50
N ALA A 406 -13.82 -5.15 1.05
CA ALA A 406 -13.91 -6.00 -0.14
C ALA A 406 -13.52 -5.23 -1.42
N TRP A 407 -13.77 -3.92 -1.46
CA TRP A 407 -13.42 -3.01 -2.55
C TRP A 407 -13.54 -1.56 -2.09
N PHE A 408 -13.00 -0.62 -2.91
CA PHE A 408 -13.09 0.82 -2.69
C PHE A 408 -13.68 1.53 -3.91
N GLY A 409 -14.39 2.63 -3.71
CA GLY A 409 -14.84 3.51 -4.79
C GLY A 409 -13.66 4.07 -5.59
N CYS A 410 -12.59 4.51 -4.88
CA CYS A 410 -11.27 4.76 -5.46
C CYS A 410 -10.44 3.47 -5.34
N ALA A 411 -10.44 2.64 -6.39
CA ALA A 411 -9.84 1.31 -6.36
C ALA A 411 -8.34 1.27 -6.71
N CYS A 412 -7.59 2.34 -6.41
CA CYS A 412 -6.17 2.40 -6.75
C CYS A 412 -5.36 1.30 -6.05
N CYS A 413 -5.56 1.04 -4.76
CA CYS A 413 -4.81 0.05 -4.01
C CYS A 413 -5.06 -1.39 -4.48
N PRO A 414 -6.31 -1.88 -4.62
CA PRO A 414 -6.56 -3.22 -5.14
C PRO A 414 -5.99 -3.43 -6.55
N SER A 415 -6.22 -2.49 -7.47
CA SER A 415 -5.71 -2.58 -8.84
C SER A 415 -4.18 -2.50 -8.91
N ASN A 416 -3.55 -1.74 -8.01
CA ASN A 416 -2.09 -1.67 -7.92
C ASN A 416 -1.47 -2.98 -7.37
N ILE A 417 -2.11 -3.64 -6.41
CA ILE A 417 -1.74 -4.99 -5.96
C ILE A 417 -1.82 -6.00 -7.11
N CYS A 418 -2.85 -5.92 -7.97
CA CYS A 418 -3.00 -6.79 -9.14
C CYS A 418 -1.78 -6.74 -10.06
N ARG A 419 -1.22 -5.55 -10.32
CA ARG A 419 -0.05 -5.40 -11.19
C ARG A 419 1.27 -5.67 -10.49
N PHE A 420 1.36 -5.50 -9.17
CA PHE A 420 2.60 -5.67 -8.44
C PHE A 420 2.94 -7.14 -8.16
N LEU A 421 2.03 -7.90 -7.55
CA LEU A 421 2.34 -9.26 -7.08
C LEU A 421 2.84 -10.21 -8.18
N PRO A 422 2.27 -10.25 -9.40
CA PRO A 422 2.80 -11.09 -10.46
C PRO A 422 4.20 -10.71 -10.94
N SER A 423 4.61 -9.44 -10.75
CA SER A 423 5.93 -8.93 -11.16
C SER A 423 7.02 -9.14 -10.10
N LEU A 424 6.66 -9.51 -8.87
CA LEU A 424 7.58 -9.68 -7.73
C LEU A 424 8.80 -10.56 -8.02
N PRO A 425 8.73 -11.64 -8.80
CA PRO A 425 9.91 -12.45 -9.11
C PRO A 425 11.05 -11.67 -9.80
N GLY A 426 10.76 -10.53 -10.42
CA GLY A 426 11.75 -9.64 -11.04
C GLY A 426 12.69 -8.93 -10.06
N TYR A 427 12.36 -8.93 -8.78
CA TYR A 427 13.18 -8.30 -7.73
C TYR A 427 14.21 -9.23 -7.08
N VAL A 428 14.18 -10.54 -7.41
CA VAL A 428 15.01 -11.55 -6.73
C VAL A 428 16.48 -11.43 -7.12
N TYR A 429 16.75 -11.21 -8.41
CA TYR A 429 18.11 -11.16 -8.96
C TYR A 429 18.35 -9.94 -9.82
N ALA A 430 19.62 -9.57 -9.93
CA ALA A 430 20.10 -8.62 -10.93
C ALA A 430 21.49 -9.04 -11.41
N VAL A 431 21.94 -8.50 -12.54
CA VAL A 431 23.23 -8.85 -13.13
C VAL A 431 24.01 -7.59 -13.50
N LYS A 432 25.28 -7.56 -13.14
CA LYS A 432 26.23 -6.56 -13.63
C LYS A 432 27.51 -7.26 -14.08
N ASP A 433 27.85 -7.13 -15.36
CA ASP A 433 29.00 -7.77 -15.95
C ASP A 433 29.02 -9.29 -15.75
N LYS A 434 29.96 -9.79 -14.96
CA LYS A 434 30.08 -11.20 -14.56
C LYS A 434 29.61 -11.45 -13.14
N ASN A 435 28.76 -10.59 -12.57
CA ASN A 435 28.25 -10.74 -11.20
C ASN A 435 26.72 -10.93 -11.21
N VAL A 436 26.26 -11.87 -10.41
CA VAL A 436 24.83 -12.09 -10.08
C VAL A 436 24.60 -11.60 -8.67
N TYR A 437 23.68 -10.65 -8.51
CA TYR A 437 23.18 -10.21 -7.22
C TYR A 437 22.03 -11.10 -6.80
N VAL A 438 22.11 -11.68 -5.62
CA VAL A 438 21.03 -12.43 -4.95
C VAL A 438 20.46 -11.52 -3.87
N ASN A 439 19.35 -10.88 -4.17
CA ASN A 439 18.80 -9.76 -3.40
C ASN A 439 17.69 -10.15 -2.45
N LEU A 440 16.78 -11.04 -2.88
CA LEU A 440 15.70 -11.57 -2.05
C LEU A 440 15.84 -13.07 -1.91
N PHE A 441 15.46 -13.56 -0.73
CA PHE A 441 15.50 -14.97 -0.38
C PHE A 441 14.10 -15.56 -0.43
N LEU A 442 13.83 -16.34 -1.48
CA LEU A 442 12.57 -17.06 -1.66
C LEU A 442 12.79 -18.25 -2.58
N SER A 443 12.06 -19.34 -2.34
CA SER A 443 12.24 -20.58 -3.11
C SER A 443 11.80 -20.38 -4.56
N ASN A 444 12.72 -20.59 -5.48
CA ASN A 444 12.50 -20.39 -6.91
C ASN A 444 13.44 -21.21 -7.76
N SER A 445 13.14 -21.29 -9.05
CA SER A 445 14.06 -21.71 -10.10
C SER A 445 14.21 -20.59 -11.11
N SER A 446 15.43 -20.29 -11.54
CA SER A 446 15.74 -19.16 -12.41
C SER A 446 16.63 -19.50 -13.60
N SER A 447 16.52 -18.67 -14.64
CA SER A 447 17.36 -18.73 -15.83
C SER A 447 17.86 -17.33 -16.17
N LEU A 448 19.11 -17.08 -15.86
CA LEU A 448 19.77 -15.78 -15.95
C LEU A 448 20.69 -15.69 -17.17
N LYS A 449 21.02 -14.48 -17.60
CA LYS A 449 22.08 -14.21 -18.59
C LYS A 449 23.23 -13.49 -17.90
N VAL A 450 24.39 -14.16 -17.74
CA VAL A 450 25.61 -13.60 -17.16
C VAL A 450 26.65 -13.46 -18.26
N ALA A 451 27.11 -12.24 -18.54
CA ALA A 451 27.99 -11.93 -19.69
C ALA A 451 27.43 -12.53 -21.01
N GLY A 452 26.11 -12.47 -21.21
CA GLY A 452 25.41 -13.01 -22.39
C GLY A 452 25.21 -14.51 -22.41
N LYS A 453 25.71 -15.26 -21.43
CA LYS A 453 25.62 -16.74 -21.35
C LYS A 453 24.62 -17.18 -20.28
N LYS A 454 23.95 -18.31 -20.54
CA LYS A 454 22.93 -18.86 -19.63
C LYS A 454 23.55 -19.38 -18.33
N VAL A 455 22.95 -19.00 -17.19
CA VAL A 455 23.18 -19.56 -15.86
C VAL A 455 21.82 -19.89 -15.25
N SER A 456 21.63 -21.08 -14.73
CA SER A 456 20.41 -21.47 -14.02
C SER A 456 20.72 -21.67 -12.54
N LEU A 457 19.93 -21.00 -11.69
CA LEU A 457 20.02 -21.11 -10.23
C LEU A 457 18.67 -21.51 -9.66
N SER A 458 18.69 -22.24 -8.53
CA SER A 458 17.52 -22.42 -7.69
C SER A 458 17.84 -21.99 -6.26
N GLN A 459 16.87 -21.41 -5.58
CA GLN A 459 16.89 -21.19 -4.14
C GLN A 459 15.87 -22.11 -3.49
N ASP A 460 16.23 -22.72 -2.36
CA ASP A 460 15.34 -23.48 -1.48
C ASP A 460 15.48 -22.94 -0.06
N THR A 461 14.36 -22.43 0.49
CA THR A 461 14.34 -21.75 1.79
C THR A 461 12.93 -21.67 2.36
N GLN A 462 12.83 -21.59 3.67
CA GLN A 462 11.60 -21.23 4.38
C GLN A 462 11.59 -19.77 4.83
N TYR A 463 12.48 -18.93 4.30
CA TYR A 463 12.48 -17.50 4.58
C TYR A 463 11.09 -16.90 4.25
N PRO A 464 10.49 -16.06 5.12
CA PRO A 464 11.09 -15.31 6.23
C PRO A 464 11.01 -16.03 7.60
N TRP A 465 10.61 -17.31 7.67
CA TRP A 465 10.40 -18.03 8.93
C TRP A 465 11.69 -18.57 9.56
N ASN A 466 12.69 -18.83 8.74
CA ASN A 466 14.04 -19.13 9.23
C ASN A 466 15.11 -18.55 8.30
N GLY A 467 16.36 -18.54 8.79
CA GLY A 467 17.50 -17.98 8.09
C GLY A 467 18.25 -18.94 7.18
N ASP A 468 17.74 -20.15 6.91
CA ASP A 468 18.39 -21.14 6.09
C ASP A 468 18.05 -20.98 4.60
N ILE A 469 19.05 -20.76 3.76
CA ILE A 469 18.92 -20.59 2.31
C ILE A 469 19.94 -21.51 1.61
N ALA A 470 19.47 -22.35 0.69
CA ALA A 470 20.31 -23.12 -0.20
C ALA A 470 20.21 -22.58 -1.63
N ILE A 471 21.30 -22.08 -2.18
CA ILE A 471 21.40 -21.60 -3.56
C ILE A 471 22.21 -22.60 -4.37
N LYS A 472 21.55 -23.27 -5.33
CA LYS A 472 22.16 -24.31 -6.16
C LYS A 472 22.38 -23.81 -7.58
N VAL A 473 23.52 -24.15 -8.14
CA VAL A 473 23.85 -23.94 -9.55
C VAL A 473 23.33 -25.16 -10.35
N ASP A 474 22.21 -24.99 -11.06
CA ASP A 474 21.55 -26.05 -11.82
C ASP A 474 22.18 -26.20 -13.23
N ASP A 475 22.62 -25.09 -13.84
CA ASP A 475 23.38 -25.09 -15.10
C ASP A 475 24.25 -23.83 -15.17
N ASN A 476 25.43 -23.94 -15.80
CA ASN A 476 26.33 -22.80 -15.96
C ASN A 476 27.09 -22.85 -17.31
N LYS A 477 26.74 -21.94 -18.20
CA LYS A 477 27.45 -21.72 -19.46
C LYS A 477 28.41 -20.50 -19.43
N ALA A 478 28.40 -19.74 -18.35
CA ALA A 478 29.23 -18.54 -18.16
C ALA A 478 30.62 -18.87 -17.62
N GLY A 479 30.82 -20.07 -17.03
CA GLY A 479 32.08 -20.48 -16.43
C GLY A 479 32.30 -19.79 -15.07
N GLN A 480 33.23 -18.85 -15.03
CA GLN A 480 33.55 -18.09 -13.82
C GLN A 480 32.64 -16.85 -13.72
N PHE A 481 32.00 -16.67 -12.55
CA PHE A 481 31.26 -15.45 -12.21
C PHE A 481 31.22 -15.22 -10.70
N GLY A 482 30.94 -13.98 -10.30
CA GLY A 482 30.73 -13.59 -8.91
C GLY A 482 29.26 -13.79 -8.51
N MET A 483 29.02 -14.49 -7.41
CA MET A 483 27.72 -14.53 -6.75
C MET A 483 27.77 -13.57 -5.57
N LYS A 484 27.02 -12.49 -5.65
CA LYS A 484 26.90 -11.45 -4.61
C LYS A 484 25.65 -11.72 -3.77
N ILE A 485 25.85 -12.18 -2.55
CA ILE A 485 24.76 -12.53 -1.62
C ILE A 485 24.55 -11.35 -0.70
N ARG A 486 23.34 -10.79 -0.67
CA ARG A 486 22.98 -9.69 0.22
C ARG A 486 23.04 -10.15 1.68
N ILE A 487 23.69 -9.35 2.52
CA ILE A 487 23.55 -9.49 3.97
C ILE A 487 22.53 -8.47 4.44
N PRO A 488 21.35 -8.90 4.94
CA PRO A 488 20.28 -8.00 5.34
C PRO A 488 20.70 -7.03 6.45
N GLY A 489 20.06 -5.84 6.48
CA GLY A 489 20.31 -4.81 7.50
C GLY A 489 20.06 -5.33 8.91
N TRP A 490 18.99 -6.10 9.10
CA TRP A 490 18.65 -6.68 10.40
C TRP A 490 19.72 -7.66 10.92
N VAL A 491 20.45 -8.37 10.05
CA VAL A 491 21.63 -9.17 10.42
C VAL A 491 22.79 -8.26 10.82
N LYS A 492 22.99 -7.16 10.11
CA LYS A 492 24.06 -6.17 10.37
C LYS A 492 23.83 -5.33 11.61
N GLY A 493 22.67 -5.50 12.31
CA GLY A 493 22.31 -4.73 13.50
C GLY A 493 21.63 -3.40 13.18
N GLN A 494 21.02 -3.26 12.00
CA GLN A 494 20.33 -2.05 11.55
C GLN A 494 18.91 -2.40 11.07
N PRO A 495 17.86 -1.99 11.79
CA PRO A 495 16.47 -2.16 11.33
C PRO A 495 16.23 -1.46 9.98
N VAL A 496 16.73 -0.23 9.84
CA VAL A 496 16.72 0.58 8.62
C VAL A 496 18.10 1.21 8.41
N PRO A 497 18.49 1.58 7.18
CA PRO A 497 19.82 2.14 6.90
C PRO A 497 19.95 3.63 7.30
N SER A 498 19.56 3.96 8.53
CA SER A 498 19.63 5.28 9.15
C SER A 498 19.60 5.16 10.67
N ASP A 499 19.56 6.29 11.38
CA ASP A 499 19.41 6.39 12.84
C ASP A 499 17.94 6.50 13.30
N LEU A 500 16.98 6.37 12.36
CA LEU A 500 15.56 6.50 12.70
C LEU A 500 15.09 5.38 13.64
N TYR A 501 15.59 4.17 13.46
CA TYR A 501 15.31 3.01 14.31
C TYR A 501 16.60 2.27 14.64
N TYR A 502 16.67 1.70 15.86
CA TYR A 502 17.83 0.94 16.32
C TYR A 502 17.40 -0.22 17.23
N TYR A 503 18.19 -1.31 17.24
CA TYR A 503 17.97 -2.42 18.15
C TYR A 503 18.42 -2.06 19.57
N SER A 504 17.59 -2.39 20.56
CA SER A 504 17.86 -2.11 21.97
C SER A 504 19.12 -2.80 22.47
N ASP A 505 19.45 -3.97 21.94
CA ASP A 505 20.61 -4.79 22.31
C ASP A 505 21.93 -4.35 21.65
N GLY A 506 21.88 -3.49 20.63
CA GLY A 506 23.05 -3.01 19.87
C GLY A 506 23.85 -4.09 19.16
N LYS A 507 23.37 -5.34 19.09
CA LYS A 507 24.11 -6.48 18.54
C LYS A 507 24.01 -6.55 17.02
N ARG A 508 24.97 -7.23 16.41
CA ARG A 508 24.90 -7.81 15.08
C ARG A 508 24.62 -9.29 15.21
N LEU A 509 23.75 -9.84 14.37
CA LEU A 509 23.48 -11.28 14.35
C LEU A 509 24.58 -12.02 13.58
N GLY A 510 24.75 -13.29 13.94
CA GLY A 510 25.68 -14.17 13.24
C GLY A 510 25.14 -14.61 11.89
N TYR A 511 26.05 -14.93 10.98
CA TYR A 511 25.72 -15.61 9.74
C TYR A 511 26.85 -16.54 9.32
N THR A 512 26.51 -17.59 8.57
CA THR A 512 27.51 -18.48 7.98
C THR A 512 27.23 -18.70 6.51
N ILE A 513 28.28 -18.77 5.70
CA ILE A 513 28.19 -19.08 4.26
C ILE A 513 29.16 -20.19 3.94
N THR A 514 28.66 -21.25 3.30
CA THR A 514 29.46 -22.40 2.85
C THR A 514 29.22 -22.67 1.37
N VAL A 515 30.20 -23.24 0.70
CA VAL A 515 30.09 -23.80 -0.65
C VAL A 515 30.44 -25.29 -0.60
N ASN A 516 29.48 -26.14 -0.98
CA ASN A 516 29.61 -27.59 -0.92
C ASN A 516 30.05 -28.08 0.49
N GLY A 517 29.50 -27.48 1.53
CA GLY A 517 29.78 -27.81 2.92
C GLY A 517 31.10 -27.22 3.47
N LYS A 518 31.88 -26.53 2.68
CA LYS A 518 33.13 -25.88 3.12
C LYS A 518 32.91 -24.39 3.35
N LYS A 519 33.31 -23.90 4.52
CA LYS A 519 33.26 -22.48 4.84
C LYS A 519 34.08 -21.69 3.81
N VAL A 520 33.53 -20.58 3.34
CA VAL A 520 34.21 -19.69 2.39
C VAL A 520 34.59 -18.42 3.15
N GLU A 521 35.87 -18.08 3.04
CA GLU A 521 36.36 -16.82 3.58
C GLU A 521 36.22 -15.72 2.51
N ALA A 522 35.21 -14.86 2.67
CA ALA A 522 35.08 -13.62 1.92
C ALA A 522 34.66 -12.51 2.89
N LYS A 523 34.93 -11.27 2.53
CA LYS A 523 34.48 -10.11 3.32
C LYS A 523 33.20 -9.57 2.69
N VAL A 524 32.32 -9.09 3.52
CA VAL A 524 31.22 -8.23 3.07
C VAL A 524 31.85 -6.94 2.53
N THR A 525 31.58 -6.63 1.29
CA THR A 525 32.04 -5.40 0.65
C THR A 525 31.23 -4.19 1.11
N GLU A 526 31.71 -2.97 0.89
CA GLU A 526 31.05 -1.72 1.32
C GLU A 526 29.61 -1.60 0.81
N ASP A 527 29.33 -2.19 -0.35
CA ASP A 527 28.00 -2.27 -0.93
C ASP A 527 27.02 -3.23 -0.20
N GLY A 528 27.48 -3.91 0.85
CA GLY A 528 26.67 -4.78 1.71
C GLY A 528 26.46 -6.20 1.19
N TYR A 529 27.31 -6.66 0.27
CA TYR A 529 27.24 -8.01 -0.30
C TYR A 529 28.43 -8.87 0.10
N TYR A 530 28.15 -10.15 0.32
CA TYR A 530 29.16 -11.20 0.43
C TYR A 530 29.42 -11.80 -0.96
N THR A 531 30.58 -11.54 -1.53
CA THR A 531 30.89 -11.89 -2.92
C THR A 531 31.76 -13.15 -3.02
N ILE A 532 31.26 -14.17 -3.72
CA ILE A 532 31.99 -15.42 -4.01
C ILE A 532 32.30 -15.48 -5.50
N ASN A 533 33.57 -15.30 -5.86
CA ASN A 533 34.02 -15.37 -7.27
C ASN A 533 34.71 -16.67 -7.51
N ARG A 534 34.15 -17.53 -8.34
CA ARG A 534 34.74 -18.84 -8.71
C ARG A 534 34.20 -19.37 -10.04
N LYS A 535 34.86 -20.41 -10.57
CA LYS A 535 34.35 -21.21 -11.68
C LYS A 535 33.32 -22.21 -11.13
N TRP A 536 32.04 -21.85 -11.27
CA TRP A 536 30.95 -22.66 -10.79
C TRP A 536 30.70 -23.89 -11.64
N LYS A 537 30.38 -25.01 -11.00
CA LYS A 537 29.98 -26.26 -11.65
C LYS A 537 28.51 -26.53 -11.39
N LYS A 538 27.84 -27.26 -12.32
CA LYS A 538 26.51 -27.81 -12.07
C LYS A 538 26.53 -28.66 -10.82
N GLY A 539 25.56 -28.42 -9.92
CA GLY A 539 25.45 -29.12 -8.64
C GLY A 539 26.17 -28.42 -7.48
N ASP A 540 26.96 -27.38 -7.71
CA ASP A 540 27.51 -26.56 -6.60
C ASP A 540 26.36 -25.94 -5.80
N VAL A 541 26.47 -25.99 -4.47
CA VAL A 541 25.47 -25.45 -3.53
C VAL A 541 26.13 -24.44 -2.59
N VAL A 542 25.62 -23.22 -2.58
CA VAL A 542 25.91 -22.24 -1.54
C VAL A 542 24.84 -22.37 -0.46
N ARG A 543 25.24 -22.56 0.79
CA ARG A 543 24.33 -22.52 1.94
C ARG A 543 24.62 -21.27 2.73
N VAL A 544 23.58 -20.52 2.97
CA VAL A 544 23.58 -19.34 3.83
C VAL A 544 22.72 -19.64 5.04
N HIS A 545 23.20 -19.28 6.21
CA HIS A 545 22.41 -19.28 7.46
C HIS A 545 22.56 -17.92 8.08
N PHE A 546 21.43 -17.29 8.43
CA PHE A 546 21.33 -16.10 9.25
C PHE A 546 20.75 -16.47 10.59
N ASP A 547 21.42 -16.13 11.69
CA ASP A 547 20.79 -16.19 13.01
C ASP A 547 19.54 -15.29 12.98
N MET A 548 18.42 -15.82 13.46
CA MET A 548 17.13 -15.12 13.37
C MET A 548 16.44 -15.15 14.72
N GLU A 549 16.77 -14.17 15.55
CA GLU A 549 16.22 -13.98 16.90
C GLU A 549 15.12 -12.91 16.87
N ALA A 550 14.15 -13.01 17.77
CA ALA A 550 13.23 -11.91 18.06
C ALA A 550 13.96 -10.80 18.80
N ARG A 551 13.78 -9.55 18.36
CA ARG A 551 14.52 -8.38 18.88
C ARG A 551 13.61 -7.19 19.10
N THR A 552 13.95 -6.39 20.06
CA THR A 552 13.28 -5.12 20.34
C THR A 552 13.93 -3.97 19.58
N VAL A 553 13.09 -3.14 18.97
CA VAL A 553 13.48 -1.95 18.22
C VAL A 553 12.97 -0.71 18.92
N ARG A 554 13.78 0.33 18.95
CA ARG A 554 13.41 1.66 19.44
C ARG A 554 13.46 2.67 18.30
N ALA A 555 12.60 3.67 18.37
CA ALA A 555 12.67 4.82 17.48
C ALA A 555 13.63 5.89 18.02
N ASN A 556 14.12 6.72 17.10
CA ASN A 556 14.80 7.97 17.43
C ASN A 556 13.90 8.84 18.34
N ASN A 557 14.46 9.43 19.37
CA ASN A 557 13.70 10.23 20.37
C ASN A 557 12.94 11.43 19.79
N LYS A 558 13.22 11.82 18.54
CA LYS A 558 12.47 12.85 17.81
C LYS A 558 11.10 12.37 17.34
N VAL A 559 10.88 11.05 17.26
CA VAL A 559 9.57 10.46 16.94
C VAL A 559 8.75 10.44 18.23
N GLU A 560 7.89 11.43 18.39
CA GLU A 560 7.11 11.63 19.64
C GLU A 560 6.14 10.48 19.90
N ALA A 561 5.52 9.95 18.85
CA ALA A 561 4.55 8.87 18.98
C ALA A 561 5.11 7.56 19.55
N ASP A 562 6.43 7.35 19.43
CA ASP A 562 7.08 6.10 19.81
C ASP A 562 7.99 6.25 21.05
N ARG A 563 7.99 7.45 21.68
CA ARG A 563 8.78 7.67 22.90
C ARG A 563 8.33 6.74 24.02
N GLY A 564 9.29 6.06 24.66
CA GLY A 564 9.00 5.11 25.74
C GLY A 564 8.32 3.83 25.25
N CYS A 565 8.34 3.56 23.94
CA CYS A 565 7.80 2.33 23.34
C CYS A 565 8.91 1.51 22.69
N ILE A 566 8.60 0.22 22.49
CA ILE A 566 9.38 -0.70 21.68
C ILE A 566 8.49 -1.36 20.63
N SER A 567 9.06 -1.68 19.48
CA SER A 567 8.50 -2.59 18.49
C SER A 567 9.29 -3.88 18.49
N ILE A 568 8.67 -4.98 18.10
CA ILE A 568 9.29 -6.31 18.06
C ILE A 568 9.40 -6.75 16.60
N GLU A 569 10.59 -7.25 16.23
CA GLU A 569 10.79 -7.87 14.93
C GLU A 569 11.62 -9.15 15.01
N ARG A 570 11.44 -10.04 14.03
CA ARG A 570 12.23 -11.26 13.85
C ARG A 570 12.55 -11.42 12.35
N GLY A 571 13.83 -11.36 12.02
CA GLY A 571 14.24 -11.27 10.62
C GLY A 571 13.64 -10.02 9.94
N PRO A 572 13.00 -10.14 8.77
CA PRO A 572 12.38 -9.01 8.08
C PRO A 572 10.96 -8.67 8.57
N ILE A 573 10.39 -9.48 9.49
CA ILE A 573 8.99 -9.36 9.92
C ILE A 573 8.88 -8.48 11.16
N VAL A 574 8.01 -7.49 11.10
CA VAL A 574 7.52 -6.72 12.25
C VAL A 574 6.31 -7.44 12.85
N TYR A 575 6.24 -7.51 14.17
CA TYR A 575 5.16 -8.17 14.91
C TYR A 575 4.23 -7.15 15.55
N CYS A 576 2.99 -7.55 15.78
CA CYS A 576 1.99 -6.74 16.48
C CYS A 576 1.17 -7.61 17.45
N ALA A 577 0.65 -6.98 18.49
CA ALA A 577 -0.39 -7.55 19.34
C ALA A 577 -1.74 -7.39 18.65
N GLU A 578 -2.56 -8.45 18.58
CA GLU A 578 -3.93 -8.39 18.07
C GLU A 578 -4.89 -9.03 19.07
N TRP A 579 -6.09 -8.49 19.20
CA TRP A 579 -7.11 -8.90 20.18
C TRP A 579 -7.51 -10.38 20.16
N PRO A 580 -7.60 -11.11 19.03
CA PRO A 580 -8.06 -12.50 19.04
C PRO A 580 -7.10 -13.44 19.74
N ASP A 581 -5.80 -13.12 19.74
CA ASP A 581 -4.75 -13.93 20.36
C ASP A 581 -4.52 -13.56 21.82
N ASN A 582 -5.12 -12.46 22.31
CA ASN A 582 -4.89 -11.86 23.62
C ASN A 582 -6.21 -11.64 24.38
N GLN A 583 -7.11 -12.62 24.30
CA GLN A 583 -8.40 -12.57 24.99
C GLN A 583 -8.22 -12.59 26.52
N GLY A 584 -8.96 -11.76 27.22
CA GLY A 584 -8.93 -11.68 28.69
C GLY A 584 -8.25 -10.43 29.23
N PHE A 585 -7.62 -9.61 28.36
CA PHE A 585 -7.13 -8.27 28.71
C PHE A 585 -7.18 -7.35 27.49
N ASP A 586 -7.15 -6.05 27.76
CA ASP A 586 -7.09 -5.04 26.71
C ASP A 586 -5.63 -4.82 26.29
N ILE A 587 -5.30 -5.07 25.03
CA ILE A 587 -3.97 -4.87 24.48
C ILE A 587 -3.53 -3.39 24.48
N MET A 588 -4.47 -2.45 24.54
CA MET A 588 -4.13 -1.02 24.66
C MET A 588 -3.55 -0.69 26.04
N SER A 589 -3.82 -1.52 27.03
CA SER A 589 -3.30 -1.37 28.40
C SER A 589 -1.97 -2.07 28.67
N ILE A 590 -1.33 -2.63 27.67
CA ILE A 590 -0.03 -3.31 27.79
C ILE A 590 1.03 -2.35 28.34
N LEU A 591 1.84 -2.85 29.27
CA LEU A 591 3.04 -2.22 29.79
C LEU A 591 4.19 -3.22 29.73
N GLU A 592 5.10 -3.04 28.76
CA GLU A 592 6.31 -3.84 28.57
C GLU A 592 7.47 -3.25 29.38
N ASN A 593 7.40 -3.34 30.69
CA ASN A 593 8.38 -2.76 31.61
C ASN A 593 9.48 -3.74 32.08
N ARG A 594 9.55 -4.92 31.45
CA ARG A 594 10.54 -5.98 31.73
C ARG A 594 11.52 -6.10 30.55
N GLU A 595 12.61 -6.85 30.76
CA GLU A 595 13.47 -7.30 29.66
C GLU A 595 12.69 -8.37 28.88
N PRO A 596 12.30 -8.13 27.60
CA PRO A 596 11.50 -9.08 26.84
C PRO A 596 12.22 -10.41 26.64
N GLN A 597 11.49 -11.52 26.87
CA GLN A 597 11.97 -12.88 26.63
C GLN A 597 10.96 -13.61 25.74
N PHE A 598 11.29 -13.71 24.48
CA PHE A 598 10.38 -14.28 23.49
C PHE A 598 10.47 -15.80 23.41
N ALA A 599 9.32 -16.46 23.45
CA ALA A 599 9.19 -17.86 23.03
C ALA A 599 8.51 -17.94 21.64
N GLU A 600 9.07 -18.76 20.77
CA GLU A 600 8.50 -19.00 19.45
C GLU A 600 7.28 -19.93 19.51
N GLY A 601 6.27 -19.60 18.76
CA GLY A 601 5.03 -20.36 18.60
C GLY A 601 4.60 -20.47 17.14
N LYS A 602 3.51 -21.18 16.88
CA LYS A 602 2.96 -21.35 15.53
C LYS A 602 1.46 -21.16 15.54
N LEU A 603 0.98 -20.45 14.52
CA LEU A 603 -0.44 -20.21 14.31
C LEU A 603 -0.85 -20.66 12.90
N SER A 604 -1.88 -21.52 12.82
CA SER A 604 -2.39 -22.00 11.53
C SER A 604 -2.99 -20.86 10.71
N TYR A 605 -2.79 -20.90 9.40
CA TYR A 605 -3.46 -19.99 8.47
C TYR A 605 -4.97 -20.24 8.32
N ASP A 606 -5.50 -21.35 8.80
CA ASP A 606 -6.90 -21.76 8.58
C ASP A 606 -7.91 -20.70 9.04
N GLY A 607 -7.65 -20.00 10.16
CA GLY A 607 -8.50 -18.91 10.67
C GLY A 607 -8.39 -17.57 9.97
N PHE A 608 -7.50 -17.46 8.96
CA PHE A 608 -7.19 -16.19 8.28
C PHE A 608 -7.72 -16.12 6.84
N ILE A 609 -8.34 -17.19 6.35
CA ILE A 609 -8.80 -17.32 4.97
C ILE A 609 -10.30 -17.57 4.98
N ASP A 610 -11.07 -16.73 4.29
CA ASP A 610 -12.51 -16.88 4.16
C ASP A 610 -12.83 -18.24 3.48
N PRO A 611 -13.64 -19.12 4.11
CA PRO A 611 -14.01 -20.43 3.59
C PRO A 611 -14.61 -20.44 2.18
N LYS A 612 -15.15 -19.32 1.69
CA LYS A 612 -15.64 -19.21 0.30
C LYS A 612 -14.53 -19.38 -0.73
N TYR A 613 -13.26 -19.07 -0.37
CA TYR A 613 -12.10 -19.19 -1.24
C TYR A 613 -11.43 -20.56 -1.15
N LYS A 614 -12.16 -21.65 -1.45
CA LYS A 614 -11.70 -23.05 -1.33
C LYS A 614 -10.35 -23.33 -2.00
N ASN A 615 -10.10 -22.72 -3.16
CA ASN A 615 -8.85 -22.90 -3.90
C ASN A 615 -7.65 -22.27 -3.18
N VAL A 616 -7.87 -21.21 -2.40
CA VAL A 616 -6.84 -20.55 -1.59
C VAL A 616 -6.61 -21.34 -0.30
N LEU A 617 -7.66 -21.80 0.37
CA LEU A 617 -7.54 -22.68 1.56
C LEU A 617 -6.61 -23.87 1.28
N THR A 618 -6.69 -24.44 0.08
CA THR A 618 -5.84 -25.58 -0.29
C THR A 618 -4.36 -25.20 -0.38
N LEU A 619 -4.03 -23.95 -0.74
CA LEU A 619 -2.63 -23.47 -0.81
C LEU A 619 -1.99 -23.36 0.58
N TYR A 620 -2.78 -23.02 1.59
CA TYR A 620 -2.29 -22.78 2.96
C TYR A 620 -2.50 -23.96 3.90
N LYS A 621 -3.16 -25.04 3.44
CA LYS A 621 -3.52 -26.18 4.29
C LYS A 621 -2.29 -26.81 4.97
N GLY A 622 -2.35 -26.92 6.29
CA GLY A 622 -1.31 -27.51 7.11
C GLY A 622 -0.05 -26.64 7.25
N GLN A 623 -0.12 -25.37 6.84
CA GLN A 623 0.96 -24.42 7.03
C GLN A 623 0.66 -23.47 8.19
N ASN A 624 1.72 -22.94 8.79
CA ASN A 624 1.66 -22.05 9.93
C ASN A 624 2.51 -20.80 9.68
N MET A 625 2.13 -19.70 10.31
CA MET A 625 3.01 -18.55 10.54
C MET A 625 3.70 -18.69 11.89
N GLU A 626 4.89 -18.15 12.01
CA GLU A 626 5.61 -18.05 13.29
C GLU A 626 5.02 -16.92 14.13
N THR A 627 4.77 -17.20 15.41
CA THR A 627 4.29 -16.24 16.41
C THR A 627 5.31 -16.10 17.53
N LEU A 628 5.20 -15.05 18.32
CA LEU A 628 6.02 -14.84 19.50
C LEU A 628 5.13 -14.72 20.74
N THR A 629 5.60 -15.23 21.86
CA THR A 629 4.93 -15.03 23.15
C THR A 629 5.92 -14.50 24.17
N GLU A 630 5.46 -13.63 25.07
CA GLU A 630 6.23 -13.07 26.17
C GLU A 630 5.34 -12.73 27.36
N ASN A 631 5.96 -12.50 28.53
CA ASN A 631 5.25 -12.10 29.73
C ASN A 631 5.32 -10.57 29.90
N VAL A 632 4.17 -9.93 29.86
CA VAL A 632 3.99 -8.49 30.00
C VAL A 632 3.17 -8.16 31.22
N GLN A 633 3.08 -6.89 31.56
CA GLN A 633 2.07 -6.38 32.47
C GLN A 633 0.95 -5.66 31.68
N THR A 634 -0.21 -5.57 32.31
CA THR A 634 -1.28 -4.67 31.85
C THR A 634 -1.61 -3.69 32.97
N LEU A 635 -1.98 -2.47 32.60
CA LEU A 635 -2.43 -1.42 33.49
C LEU A 635 -3.96 -1.38 33.50
N ALA A 636 -4.56 -1.28 34.68
CA ALA A 636 -5.99 -1.08 34.84
C ALA A 636 -6.27 -0.21 36.07
N TYR A 637 -7.34 0.55 36.02
CA TYR A 637 -7.86 1.22 37.21
C TYR A 637 -8.63 0.22 38.06
N ASP A 638 -8.34 0.17 39.36
CA ASP A 638 -9.14 -0.56 40.31
C ASP A 638 -10.45 0.21 40.64
N LYS A 639 -11.30 -0.41 41.47
CA LYS A 639 -12.58 0.20 41.89
C LYS A 639 -12.42 1.54 42.63
N SER A 640 -11.24 1.85 43.14
CA SER A 640 -10.92 3.11 43.82
C SER A 640 -10.38 4.18 42.88
N GLY A 641 -10.20 3.87 41.58
CA GLY A 641 -9.57 4.74 40.58
C GLY A 641 -8.03 4.75 40.66
N LYS A 642 -7.40 3.81 41.39
CA LYS A 642 -5.95 3.67 41.49
C LYS A 642 -5.46 2.72 40.39
N LEU A 643 -4.37 3.11 39.70
CA LEU A 643 -3.69 2.23 38.72
C LEU A 643 -3.13 1.00 39.42
N SER A 644 -3.41 -0.16 38.88
CA SER A 644 -2.86 -1.46 39.27
C SER A 644 -2.27 -2.17 38.07
N THR A 645 -1.34 -3.07 38.30
CA THR A 645 -0.72 -3.91 37.27
C THR A 645 -1.15 -5.36 37.43
N LYS A 646 -1.25 -6.08 36.33
CA LYS A 646 -1.51 -7.52 36.31
C LYS A 646 -0.61 -8.19 35.27
N ASP A 647 0.02 -9.31 35.65
CA ASP A 647 0.83 -10.11 34.74
C ASP A 647 -0.06 -10.83 33.73
N GLN A 648 0.37 -10.81 32.47
CA GLN A 648 -0.32 -11.45 31.34
C GLN A 648 0.72 -12.14 30.44
N THR A 649 0.27 -13.11 29.66
CA THR A 649 1.04 -13.64 28.55
C THR A 649 0.55 -12.98 27.26
N LEU A 650 1.44 -12.28 26.58
CA LEU A 650 1.17 -11.60 25.30
C LEU A 650 1.54 -12.51 24.15
N THR A 651 0.65 -12.65 23.17
CA THR A 651 0.91 -13.30 21.89
C THR A 651 1.02 -12.24 20.81
N LEU A 652 2.10 -12.28 20.02
CA LEU A 652 2.39 -11.40 18.90
C LEU A 652 2.33 -12.18 17.61
N ILE A 653 1.70 -11.59 16.60
CA ILE A 653 1.59 -12.14 15.24
C ILE A 653 2.31 -11.23 14.25
N PRO A 654 2.69 -11.73 13.05
CA PRO A 654 3.21 -10.88 11.98
C PRO A 654 2.25 -9.75 11.62
N TYR A 655 2.76 -8.52 11.49
CA TYR A 655 1.95 -7.34 11.17
C TYR A 655 1.07 -7.51 9.92
N PHE A 656 1.53 -8.20 8.88
CA PHE A 656 0.72 -8.44 7.67
C PHE A 656 -0.51 -9.32 7.94
N ALA A 657 -0.59 -10.00 9.08
CA ALA A 657 -1.64 -10.96 9.41
C ALA A 657 -2.83 -10.35 10.17
N TRP A 658 -2.71 -9.13 10.71
CA TRP A 658 -3.78 -8.53 11.49
C TRP A 658 -5.05 -8.22 10.69
N ALA A 659 -6.19 -8.06 11.37
CA ALA A 659 -7.52 -7.75 10.82
C ALA A 659 -8.06 -8.79 9.81
N HIS A 660 -7.71 -10.07 9.96
CA HIS A 660 -8.34 -11.16 9.21
C HIS A 660 -9.47 -11.83 9.99
N ARG A 661 -9.51 -11.65 11.32
CA ARG A 661 -10.38 -12.40 12.24
C ARG A 661 -11.41 -11.50 12.94
N GLY A 662 -11.84 -10.44 12.28
CA GLY A 662 -12.80 -9.46 12.79
C GLY A 662 -12.12 -8.16 13.26
N ASN A 663 -12.96 -7.22 13.72
CA ASN A 663 -12.53 -5.91 14.16
C ASN A 663 -12.16 -5.93 15.64
N GLY A 664 -11.08 -5.28 15.99
CA GLY A 664 -10.64 -5.14 17.38
C GLY A 664 -9.31 -4.43 17.47
N ASN A 665 -8.77 -4.39 18.69
CA ASN A 665 -7.56 -3.68 18.99
C ASN A 665 -6.33 -4.33 18.36
N MET A 666 -5.40 -3.50 17.87
CA MET A 666 -4.08 -3.92 17.37
C MET A 666 -3.02 -2.89 17.76
N LYS A 667 -1.80 -3.34 18.06
CA LYS A 667 -0.71 -2.46 18.46
C LYS A 667 0.64 -3.01 18.02
N VAL A 668 1.45 -2.17 17.35
CA VAL A 668 2.84 -2.48 16.94
C VAL A 668 3.84 -1.98 17.99
N TRP A 669 3.66 -0.76 18.49
CA TRP A 669 4.53 -0.14 19.47
C TRP A 669 4.02 -0.39 20.90
N LEU A 670 4.77 -1.13 21.69
CA LEU A 670 4.42 -1.51 23.07
C LEU A 670 5.06 -0.55 24.06
N PRO A 671 4.27 0.11 24.94
CA PRO A 671 4.79 1.04 25.94
C PRO A 671 5.67 0.35 26.98
N GLN A 672 6.80 0.98 27.31
CA GLN A 672 7.70 0.52 28.38
C GLN A 672 7.57 1.32 29.68
N ASP A 673 6.88 2.46 29.61
CA ASP A 673 6.61 3.24 30.82
C ASP A 673 5.11 3.60 30.92
N VAL A 674 4.71 3.93 32.14
CA VAL A 674 3.30 4.23 32.48
C VAL A 674 2.78 5.48 31.73
N LYS A 675 3.67 6.41 31.33
CA LYS A 675 3.26 7.64 30.63
C LYS A 675 2.92 7.35 29.17
N ALA A 676 3.63 6.40 28.56
CA ALA A 676 3.37 5.98 27.17
C ALA A 676 2.21 4.97 27.09
N ALA A 677 1.93 4.24 28.20
CA ALA A 677 0.81 3.30 28.26
C ALA A 677 -0.53 4.06 28.34
N LYS A 678 -1.54 3.56 27.65
CA LYS A 678 -2.91 4.09 27.68
C LYS A 678 -3.82 3.08 28.38
N PRO A 679 -3.84 3.06 29.74
CA PRO A 679 -4.71 2.12 30.46
C PRO A 679 -6.17 2.40 30.12
N SER A 680 -6.95 1.34 30.04
CA SER A 680 -8.40 1.46 29.86
C SER A 680 -8.98 2.40 30.90
N ALA A 681 -9.72 3.42 30.45
CA ALA A 681 -10.40 4.34 31.36
C ALA A 681 -11.34 3.56 32.32
N PRO A 682 -11.57 4.05 33.55
CA PRO A 682 -12.56 3.45 34.42
C PRO A 682 -13.89 3.36 33.67
N ALA A 683 -14.55 2.22 33.78
CA ALA A 683 -15.81 1.99 33.09
C ALA A 683 -16.82 3.10 33.42
N THR A 684 -17.10 3.97 32.46
CA THR A 684 -18.10 5.04 32.57
C THR A 684 -19.52 4.46 32.61
N LEU A 685 -20.54 5.23 32.99
CA LEU A 685 -21.92 4.81 32.81
C LEU A 685 -22.21 4.50 31.34
N ALA A 686 -21.65 5.29 30.40
CA ALA A 686 -21.80 5.10 28.98
C ALA A 686 -21.24 3.73 28.52
N ALA A 687 -20.08 3.31 29.03
CA ALA A 687 -19.48 2.01 28.71
C ALA A 687 -20.31 0.80 29.17
N GLN A 688 -21.25 0.98 30.10
CA GLN A 688 -22.16 -0.06 30.59
C GLN A 688 -23.45 -0.16 29.78
N ALA A 689 -23.71 0.79 28.89
CA ALA A 689 -24.96 0.89 28.15
C ALA A 689 -24.92 0.07 26.85
N LYS A 690 -26.08 -0.45 26.44
CA LYS A 690 -26.32 -0.85 25.06
C LYS A 690 -26.47 0.42 24.23
N VAL A 691 -25.67 0.56 23.18
CA VAL A 691 -25.67 1.73 22.30
C VAL A 691 -26.40 1.42 21.01
N GLU A 692 -27.35 2.29 20.61
CA GLU A 692 -28.01 2.21 19.31
C GLU A 692 -27.96 3.56 18.59
N PHE A 693 -27.91 3.52 17.26
CA PHE A 693 -27.79 4.69 16.39
C PHE A 693 -28.94 4.75 15.39
N SER A 694 -29.36 5.96 15.01
CA SER A 694 -30.37 6.20 13.97
C SER A 694 -30.04 5.54 12.63
N SER A 695 -28.77 5.40 12.33
CA SER A 695 -28.26 4.78 11.11
C SER A 695 -26.82 4.29 11.31
N PRO A 696 -26.30 3.42 10.42
CA PRO A 696 -24.95 2.88 10.54
C PRO A 696 -23.87 3.97 10.62
N VAL A 697 -22.94 3.80 11.57
CA VAL A 697 -21.78 4.67 11.78
C VAL A 697 -20.53 3.79 11.90
N PRO A 698 -19.33 4.31 11.57
CA PRO A 698 -18.06 3.63 11.85
C PRO A 698 -17.74 3.67 13.35
N ALA A 699 -16.78 2.88 13.79
CA ALA A 699 -16.14 2.94 15.12
C ALA A 699 -17.12 3.12 16.31
N LYS A 700 -18.23 2.39 16.33
CA LYS A 700 -19.36 2.56 17.29
C LYS A 700 -18.95 2.62 18.75
N SER A 701 -17.88 1.95 19.15
CA SER A 701 -17.38 1.93 20.53
C SER A 701 -16.66 3.21 20.93
N SER A 702 -16.27 4.07 19.98
CA SER A 702 -15.48 5.27 20.28
C SER A 702 -16.22 6.24 21.21
N ILE A 703 -17.54 6.33 21.11
CA ILE A 703 -18.31 7.30 21.92
C ILE A 703 -18.47 6.91 23.40
N THR A 704 -17.95 5.73 23.79
CA THR A 704 -18.02 5.19 25.16
C THR A 704 -16.66 4.72 25.68
N ASP A 705 -15.56 4.96 24.92
CA ASP A 705 -14.22 4.47 25.29
C ASP A 705 -13.52 5.35 26.34
N GLY A 706 -14.08 6.53 26.61
CA GLY A 706 -13.57 7.49 27.58
C GLY A 706 -12.35 8.28 27.10
N LEU A 707 -12.01 8.20 25.81
CA LEU A 707 -10.92 8.98 25.23
C LEU A 707 -11.37 10.41 24.94
N VAL A 708 -10.55 11.37 25.37
CA VAL A 708 -10.81 12.79 25.15
C VAL A 708 -9.91 13.26 24.00
N PRO A 709 -10.49 13.89 22.97
CA PRO A 709 -9.70 14.39 21.84
C PRO A 709 -8.80 15.55 22.25
N ALA A 710 -7.63 15.68 21.61
CA ALA A 710 -6.73 16.82 21.78
C ALA A 710 -7.29 18.09 21.11
N ASP A 711 -7.99 17.95 20.00
CA ASP A 711 -8.68 19.01 19.26
C ASP A 711 -9.91 18.46 18.51
N GLU A 712 -10.60 19.31 17.75
CA GLU A 712 -11.81 18.95 16.99
C GLU A 712 -11.59 18.00 15.81
N ASN A 713 -10.34 17.78 15.39
CA ASN A 713 -9.96 16.93 14.29
C ASN A 713 -8.87 15.93 14.71
N ASP A 714 -8.84 15.56 15.96
CA ASP A 714 -7.88 14.59 16.51
C ASP A 714 -8.07 13.21 15.85
N ARG A 715 -7.20 12.88 14.92
CA ARG A 715 -7.22 11.59 14.22
C ARG A 715 -6.40 10.51 14.93
N SER A 716 -5.83 10.82 16.09
CA SER A 716 -5.10 9.84 16.91
C SER A 716 -6.03 8.93 17.74
N ILE A 717 -7.31 9.27 17.86
CA ILE A 717 -8.33 8.47 18.54
C ILE A 717 -9.52 8.19 17.62
N PRO A 718 -10.28 7.10 17.87
CA PRO A 718 -11.47 6.79 17.06
C PRO A 718 -12.58 7.80 17.26
N TYR A 719 -13.45 7.95 16.24
CA TYR A 719 -14.66 8.77 16.27
C TYR A 719 -15.75 8.19 15.36
N ILE A 720 -17.01 8.53 15.61
CA ILE A 720 -18.12 8.23 14.72
C ILE A 720 -18.43 9.42 13.81
N HIS A 721 -19.05 9.15 12.67
CA HIS A 721 -19.67 10.16 11.81
C HIS A 721 -20.81 9.57 10.99
N TRP A 722 -21.71 10.43 10.52
CA TRP A 722 -22.82 10.04 9.63
C TRP A 722 -22.54 10.35 8.16
N TRP A 723 -21.34 10.83 7.83
CA TRP A 723 -21.00 11.11 6.43
C TRP A 723 -21.28 9.89 5.53
N PRO A 724 -21.91 10.06 4.32
CA PRO A 724 -22.17 11.33 3.62
C PRO A 724 -23.56 11.95 3.86
N LYS A 725 -24.32 11.53 4.87
CA LYS A 725 -25.62 12.11 5.17
C LYS A 725 -25.51 13.57 5.61
N LYS A 726 -26.43 14.41 5.16
CA LYS A 726 -26.49 15.85 5.44
C LYS A 726 -27.93 16.27 5.69
N ASN A 727 -28.16 17.36 6.42
CA ASN A 727 -29.48 17.94 6.66
C ASN A 727 -30.51 16.96 7.27
N THR A 728 -30.07 15.88 7.91
CA THR A 728 -30.94 14.91 8.58
C THR A 728 -30.92 15.11 10.09
N THR A 729 -31.90 14.54 10.77
CA THR A 729 -31.91 14.41 12.23
C THR A 729 -31.40 13.01 12.56
N GLU A 730 -30.32 12.94 13.33
CA GLU A 730 -29.72 11.69 13.77
C GLU A 730 -29.79 11.58 15.29
N TRP A 731 -29.74 10.35 15.81
CA TRP A 731 -29.78 10.11 17.24
C TRP A 731 -28.89 8.94 17.67
N ILE A 732 -28.54 8.99 18.97
CA ILE A 732 -27.81 7.93 19.69
C ILE A 732 -28.62 7.64 20.96
N THR A 733 -28.79 6.37 21.30
CA THR A 733 -29.41 5.98 22.59
C THR A 733 -28.44 5.14 23.42
N TYR A 734 -28.42 5.40 24.71
CA TYR A 734 -27.85 4.53 25.73
C TYR A 734 -28.97 3.87 26.52
N THR A 735 -28.97 2.52 26.57
CA THR A 735 -29.86 1.74 27.42
C THR A 735 -29.05 1.04 28.48
N PHE A 736 -29.31 1.37 29.77
CA PHE A 736 -28.60 0.82 30.91
C PHE A 736 -29.23 -0.49 31.38
N PRO A 737 -28.45 -1.43 31.95
CA PRO A 737 -28.98 -2.66 32.53
C PRO A 737 -29.99 -2.41 33.66
N GLU A 738 -29.77 -1.35 34.41
CA GLU A 738 -30.62 -0.90 35.52
C GLU A 738 -30.85 0.61 35.47
N SER A 739 -31.89 1.10 36.19
CA SER A 739 -32.15 2.54 36.23
C SER A 739 -31.02 3.30 36.92
N LYS A 740 -30.58 4.38 36.29
CA LYS A 740 -29.51 5.28 36.75
C LYS A 740 -30.06 6.67 36.99
N GLU A 741 -29.50 7.37 37.99
CA GLU A 741 -29.73 8.80 38.16
C GLU A 741 -28.67 9.54 37.35
N ILE A 742 -29.12 10.46 36.49
CA ILE A 742 -28.27 11.20 35.55
C ILE A 742 -28.63 12.68 35.63
N LYS A 743 -27.61 13.55 35.69
CA LYS A 743 -27.76 15.01 35.80
C LYS A 743 -26.81 15.82 34.93
N THR A 744 -25.89 15.15 34.25
CA THR A 744 -24.89 15.82 33.37
C THR A 744 -24.66 14.99 32.11
N SER A 745 -24.49 15.66 30.98
CA SER A 745 -24.05 15.08 29.72
C SER A 745 -22.88 15.87 29.15
N THR A 746 -21.89 15.17 28.62
CA THR A 746 -20.70 15.77 27.99
C THR A 746 -20.50 15.16 26.61
N VAL A 747 -20.38 16.00 25.58
CA VAL A 747 -20.14 15.59 24.19
C VAL A 747 -18.87 16.26 23.66
N TYR A 748 -18.05 15.50 22.95
CA TYR A 748 -16.94 16.03 22.15
C TYR A 748 -17.27 15.83 20.67
N TRP A 749 -17.49 16.95 19.96
CA TRP A 749 -17.83 16.93 18.54
C TRP A 749 -16.60 16.75 17.65
N TYR A 750 -16.72 15.93 16.61
CA TYR A 750 -15.75 15.83 15.52
C TYR A 750 -16.06 16.84 14.42
N ASP A 751 -15.06 17.62 14.02
CA ASP A 751 -15.19 18.66 12.99
C ASP A 751 -13.89 18.73 12.18
N ASP A 752 -13.94 18.45 10.89
CA ASP A 752 -12.77 18.40 10.02
C ASP A 752 -12.69 19.58 9.03
N GLN A 753 -13.36 20.68 9.38
CA GLN A 753 -13.33 21.89 8.58
C GLN A 753 -11.94 22.58 8.62
N PRO A 754 -11.51 23.28 7.52
CA PRO A 754 -12.31 23.63 6.33
C PRO A 754 -12.32 22.60 5.21
N TRP A 755 -11.60 21.50 5.33
CA TRP A 755 -11.33 20.58 4.21
C TRP A 755 -12.19 19.31 4.19
N GLY A 756 -12.85 19.00 5.27
CA GLY A 756 -13.62 17.77 5.42
C GLY A 756 -15.13 17.90 5.23
N GLY A 757 -15.83 16.78 5.34
CA GLY A 757 -17.27 16.66 5.17
C GLY A 757 -18.08 16.72 6.47
N CYS A 758 -17.42 16.83 7.63
CA CYS A 758 -18.05 16.86 8.94
C CYS A 758 -17.92 18.23 9.63
N LYS A 759 -18.96 18.60 10.38
CA LYS A 759 -19.02 19.85 11.14
C LYS A 759 -19.83 19.64 12.44
N VAL A 760 -19.62 20.48 13.43
CA VAL A 760 -20.49 20.51 14.61
C VAL A 760 -21.97 20.65 14.21
N PRO A 761 -22.93 20.06 14.95
CA PRO A 761 -24.34 20.10 14.60
C PRO A 761 -24.92 21.54 14.67
N ASP A 762 -25.99 21.81 13.92
CA ASP A 762 -26.76 23.06 14.03
C ASP A 762 -27.44 23.16 15.38
N SER A 763 -27.89 22.03 15.92
CA SER A 763 -28.50 21.94 17.25
C SER A 763 -28.51 20.50 17.74
N TRP A 764 -28.63 20.31 19.03
CA TRP A 764 -28.86 19.00 19.64
C TRP A 764 -29.65 19.11 20.92
N LYS A 765 -30.22 17.98 21.38
CA LYS A 765 -31.03 17.88 22.59
C LYS A 765 -30.85 16.55 23.28
N LEU A 766 -31.15 16.49 24.56
CA LEU A 766 -31.13 15.29 25.37
C LEU A 766 -32.55 14.90 25.83
N TYR A 767 -32.81 13.60 25.76
CA TYR A 767 -34.04 13.02 26.22
C TYR A 767 -33.74 11.87 27.18
N TYR A 768 -34.65 11.64 28.11
CA TYR A 768 -34.67 10.44 28.96
C TYR A 768 -35.96 9.67 28.74
N GLN A 769 -35.93 8.37 29.04
CA GLN A 769 -37.11 7.53 28.97
C GLN A 769 -37.79 7.49 30.35
N ASP A 770 -39.05 7.90 30.42
CA ASP A 770 -39.85 7.83 31.68
C ASP A 770 -40.24 6.37 32.00
N GLU A 771 -40.88 6.15 33.18
CA GLU A 771 -41.31 4.82 33.63
C GLU A 771 -42.34 4.16 32.69
N ALA A 772 -43.06 4.94 31.91
CA ALA A 772 -44.01 4.45 30.92
C ALA A 772 -43.37 4.14 29.56
N GLY A 773 -42.06 4.39 29.42
CA GLY A 773 -41.32 4.16 28.17
C GLY A 773 -41.35 5.31 27.18
N ASN A 774 -41.90 6.48 27.53
CA ASN A 774 -41.97 7.64 26.65
C ASN A 774 -40.69 8.49 26.74
N TRP A 775 -40.20 8.99 25.59
CA TRP A 775 -39.11 9.94 25.54
C TRP A 775 -39.55 11.34 25.95
N LYS A 776 -38.89 11.93 26.94
CA LYS A 776 -39.09 13.30 27.41
C LYS A 776 -37.76 14.05 27.38
N GLU A 777 -37.79 15.33 27.01
CA GLU A 777 -36.61 16.21 27.10
C GLU A 777 -36.23 16.33 28.60
N VAL A 778 -34.91 16.32 28.88
CA VAL A 778 -34.41 16.45 30.26
C VAL A 778 -34.83 17.82 30.85
N PRO A 779 -35.34 17.84 32.10
CA PRO A 779 -35.83 19.08 32.70
C PRO A 779 -34.68 19.98 33.17
N GLY A 780 -34.91 21.28 33.19
CA GLY A 780 -33.94 22.24 33.74
C GLY A 780 -32.60 22.29 33.01
N ALA A 781 -32.56 21.88 31.74
CA ALA A 781 -31.29 21.79 30.99
C ALA A 781 -30.66 23.17 30.70
N ASP A 782 -29.36 23.21 30.84
CA ASP A 782 -28.54 24.33 30.32
C ASP A 782 -28.70 24.46 28.80
N ALA A 783 -28.15 25.55 28.22
CA ALA A 783 -28.02 25.66 26.77
C ALA A 783 -27.19 24.52 26.20
N TYR A 784 -27.56 24.00 25.04
CA TYR A 784 -26.85 22.93 24.32
C TYR A 784 -25.76 23.48 23.44
N PRO A 785 -24.49 23.49 23.89
CA PRO A 785 -23.39 24.09 23.10
C PRO A 785 -23.02 23.24 21.90
N CYS A 786 -22.79 23.94 20.76
CA CYS A 786 -22.23 23.33 19.53
C CYS A 786 -20.86 23.96 19.28
N LYS A 787 -19.84 23.61 20.07
CA LYS A 787 -18.51 24.21 20.03
C LYS A 787 -17.48 23.20 19.55
N ARG A 788 -16.49 23.71 18.79
CA ARG A 788 -15.35 22.95 18.28
C ARG A 788 -14.26 22.82 19.36
N GLY A 789 -13.59 21.67 19.41
CA GLY A 789 -12.37 21.45 20.17
C GLY A 789 -12.49 21.50 21.69
N VAL A 790 -13.72 21.50 22.22
CA VAL A 790 -13.98 21.57 23.67
C VAL A 790 -15.13 20.67 24.09
N ALA A 791 -15.13 20.30 25.39
CA ALA A 791 -16.24 19.60 26.00
C ALA A 791 -17.53 20.45 25.93
N CYS A 792 -18.56 19.93 25.29
CA CYS A 792 -19.90 20.49 25.27
C CYS A 792 -20.70 19.88 26.43
N ILE A 793 -20.75 20.58 27.58
CA ILE A 793 -21.36 20.09 28.81
C ILE A 793 -22.75 20.68 28.93
N VAL A 794 -23.73 19.85 29.32
CA VAL A 794 -25.09 20.22 29.66
C VAL A 794 -25.44 19.63 31.03
N ASN A 795 -25.76 20.48 32.01
CA ASN A 795 -26.32 20.07 33.30
C ASN A 795 -27.83 20.21 33.24
N PHE A 796 -28.52 19.37 33.95
CA PHE A 796 -29.99 19.34 34.03
C PHE A 796 -30.46 18.82 35.36
N ASP A 797 -31.74 18.95 35.66
CA ASP A 797 -32.32 18.42 36.89
C ASP A 797 -32.17 16.89 36.88
N PRO A 798 -31.76 16.26 38.00
CA PRO A 798 -31.57 14.81 38.08
C PRO A 798 -32.78 14.01 37.57
N VAL A 799 -32.53 13.09 36.64
CA VAL A 799 -33.57 12.16 36.16
C VAL A 799 -33.15 10.72 36.46
N LYS A 800 -34.08 9.91 36.93
CA LYS A 800 -33.89 8.48 37.14
C LYS A 800 -34.47 7.73 35.96
N THR A 801 -33.60 7.09 35.17
CA THR A 801 -34.00 6.48 33.90
C THR A 801 -33.18 5.22 33.55
N LYS A 802 -33.76 4.36 32.70
CA LYS A 802 -33.04 3.24 32.06
C LYS A 802 -32.46 3.61 30.72
N ALA A 803 -32.89 4.72 30.10
CA ALA A 803 -32.35 5.09 28.79
C ALA A 803 -32.29 6.60 28.58
N VAL A 804 -31.24 7.04 27.92
CA VAL A 804 -31.07 8.43 27.47
C VAL A 804 -30.85 8.46 25.97
N LYS A 805 -31.29 9.55 25.31
CA LYS A 805 -31.15 9.78 23.89
C LYS A 805 -30.53 11.15 23.64
N LEU A 806 -29.46 11.19 22.87
CA LEU A 806 -28.95 12.39 22.25
C LEU A 806 -29.55 12.46 20.84
N GLU A 807 -30.17 13.56 20.49
CA GLU A 807 -30.69 13.81 19.15
C GLU A 807 -30.10 15.09 18.62
N LEU A 808 -29.59 15.06 17.37
CA LEU A 808 -28.91 16.19 16.75
C LEU A 808 -29.45 16.49 15.34
N LYS A 809 -29.42 17.76 14.96
CA LYS A 809 -29.73 18.23 13.60
C LYS A 809 -28.42 18.49 12.86
N GLN A 810 -28.21 17.79 11.75
CA GLN A 810 -27.04 18.00 10.90
C GLN A 810 -27.20 19.29 10.07
N PRO A 811 -26.07 20.00 9.79
CA PRO A 811 -26.07 21.14 8.88
C PRO A 811 -26.55 20.77 7.47
N GLU A 812 -27.04 21.77 6.73
CA GLU A 812 -27.53 21.56 5.36
C GLU A 812 -26.46 21.01 4.43
N THR A 813 -25.21 21.43 4.60
CA THR A 813 -24.10 21.13 3.68
C THR A 813 -23.10 20.09 4.21
N HIS A 814 -23.19 19.73 5.52
CA HIS A 814 -22.20 18.88 6.19
C HIS A 814 -22.87 17.77 7.01
N SER A 815 -22.12 16.68 7.19
CA SER A 815 -22.44 15.66 8.19
C SER A 815 -22.03 16.11 9.59
N CYS A 816 -22.40 15.32 10.62
CA CYS A 816 -21.86 15.44 11.98
C CYS A 816 -21.04 14.21 12.37
N GLY A 817 -20.18 14.38 13.37
CA GLY A 817 -19.47 13.31 14.05
C GLY A 817 -19.21 13.65 15.52
N LEU A 818 -18.86 12.61 16.29
CA LEU A 818 -18.47 12.73 17.71
C LEU A 818 -17.29 11.82 18.01
N PHE A 819 -16.47 12.26 18.96
CA PHE A 819 -15.46 11.43 19.61
C PHE A 819 -16.03 10.67 20.80
N GLU A 820 -16.66 11.36 21.73
CA GLU A 820 -17.14 10.81 23.00
C GLU A 820 -18.48 11.43 23.39
N TRP A 821 -19.37 10.61 23.97
CA TRP A 821 -20.56 11.06 24.68
C TRP A 821 -20.64 10.37 26.04
N SER A 822 -20.47 11.13 27.10
CA SER A 822 -20.57 10.61 28.47
C SER A 822 -21.75 11.22 29.22
N VAL A 823 -22.30 10.47 30.18
CA VAL A 823 -23.38 10.91 31.06
C VAL A 823 -23.04 10.54 32.52
N LYS A 824 -23.43 11.43 33.45
CA LYS A 824 -23.12 11.28 34.88
C LYS A 824 -24.34 11.69 35.72
#